data_5838a8614a796690682d81bcddd7941e
#
_entry.id   5838a8614a796690682d81bcddd7941e
#
_cell.length_a   1.000
_cell.length_b   1.000
_cell.length_c   1.000
_cell.angle_alpha   90.00
_cell.angle_beta   90.00
_cell.angle_gamma   90.00
#
_symmetry.space_group_name_H-M   'P 1'
#
loop_
_entity.id
_entity.type
_entity.pdbx_description
1 polymer ?
#
loop_
_entity_poly.entity_id
_entity_poly.type
_entity_poly.pdbx_seq_one_letter_code
_entity_poly.pdbx_strand_id
1 'polypeptide(L)'
;MFKKSVLVHALGLAFSGAALSVAVMAPAMAQSNATSSVFGTATPGPDVTVVVENLATGLRRTLTPDAQGRFRASALPSGTYRVTQLRGSETVATTEVEASIGAGGEAIFSGAGNAQIVEVTGQRRIIDVNNTNNGATFTARQLAALPIARNVEAIIQLAPNTVEADSRFAGGASFGGGAASENSYYINGFPVTNPLTGLGASQLPFGAIAEAQVLTGGFGAEFGRSIGGVVNITTKSGTNTWEGGAIATYEPKSWRATPHDIYYANTGRNPATDNTLRLARAENTSERKVYGLYAGGPIIQDKLFFFAAAETTELDTSIVNGFRTATNNASVGWRERESEIDRWMAKIDWNITDNHRLEFTSIGDQPKISNADSGFNYATRTRSGAVTSSAVRDNIDDNGGKTNMLRYVGNLTDDLTVTGLYGQTKSRHANAFTGYNPDLFQISSSPETRVPGLSYVNPQNISGNIVAPGSEDIVDSARFDVEWRIGDHTLRAGVDQTKVESKRAGDIRAGGGTWTYLRTSTPNAPIEGPAGVLIPAVSTGGGYGAQGYYVTRDLFSTVTDSFGEQSAIYLEDKFQVTRNLLVTAGVRSESFKNQNDSKTTFLEMKNQINPRLAVSWDVNGDSSLKVFGTAGRYSVPIPTHISVRGAGRSTFTSQYYTYSGIDANGAPTGLVQLSQPLSANNEYGQDKVVATLAALDMDPAYQDEITIGFEKALSPSLVVGAKASYRDLKSTIDDFCDVRPFERYAEANGIEITNPLWGNTCQTFNPGETNRFLVDYSGDPTRLTEVALTAEEQGFIKPIRYYAALDFFAEHPLRNGWYGKVTYTLSRNKGNTEGQVRSDNGQADVAVTSTWDYPELMEGAYGYLPNHRKHVLKAYGFYELTKEVAFGGNLLIASGRPRSCIGSAANPGDSPNYGNQTFWCGGATRAQNVLTPRGTVGNLPWTHRLDLNVAYKPRFVQGLEVRLDVFNVFNRQTVQNVTEAYNNGTAVSSLYQTPLSLTAPRSGRVSLMYDRKF
;
A
#
# COMPACT_ATOMS: atom_id res chain seq x y z
N MET A 1 -33.98 -14.80 -6.90
CA MET A 1 -32.94 -15.70 -7.43
C MET A 1 -32.86 -15.50 -8.94
N PHE A 2 -32.05 -14.56 -9.43
CA PHE A 2 -31.76 -14.45 -10.86
C PHE A 2 -30.62 -15.41 -11.18
N LYS A 3 -30.83 -16.26 -12.17
CA LYS A 3 -29.87 -17.33 -12.54
C LYS A 3 -28.56 -16.69 -13.06
N LYS A 4 -27.43 -17.03 -12.45
CA LYS A 4 -26.07 -16.64 -12.81
C LYS A 4 -25.68 -16.84 -14.29
N SER A 5 -26.44 -17.62 -15.05
CA SER A 5 -26.15 -17.98 -16.44
C SER A 5 -26.43 -16.86 -17.48
N VAL A 6 -27.29 -15.90 -17.17
CA VAL A 6 -27.70 -14.88 -18.18
C VAL A 6 -26.64 -13.79 -18.33
N LEU A 7 -25.95 -13.42 -17.26
CA LEU A 7 -24.92 -12.37 -17.31
C LEU A 7 -23.63 -12.84 -18.01
N VAL A 8 -23.26 -14.11 -17.81
CA VAL A 8 -22.09 -14.72 -18.46
C VAL A 8 -22.33 -14.91 -19.97
N HIS A 9 -23.56 -15.23 -20.40
CA HIS A 9 -23.89 -15.37 -21.81
C HIS A 9 -24.04 -14.02 -22.53
N ALA A 10 -24.52 -12.98 -21.84
CA ALA A 10 -24.59 -11.62 -22.39
C ALA A 10 -23.19 -10.99 -22.57
N LEU A 11 -22.28 -11.21 -21.64
CA LEU A 11 -20.89 -10.82 -21.78
C LEU A 11 -20.14 -11.62 -22.86
N GLY A 12 -20.38 -12.95 -22.95
CA GLY A 12 -19.80 -13.80 -23.96
C GLY A 12 -20.25 -13.44 -25.40
N LEU A 13 -21.49 -13.02 -25.60
CA LEU A 13 -22.02 -12.60 -26.92
C LEU A 13 -21.54 -11.21 -27.34
N ALA A 14 -21.32 -10.29 -26.42
CA ALA A 14 -20.76 -8.97 -26.72
C ALA A 14 -19.28 -9.04 -27.15
N PHE A 15 -18.52 -10.00 -26.59
CA PHE A 15 -17.09 -10.19 -26.90
C PHE A 15 -16.84 -11.08 -28.13
N SER A 16 -17.72 -12.01 -28.44
CA SER A 16 -17.57 -12.84 -29.64
C SER A 16 -17.84 -12.09 -30.97
N GLY A 17 -18.57 -10.97 -30.93
CA GLY A 17 -18.74 -10.07 -32.07
C GLY A 17 -17.53 -9.17 -32.36
N ALA A 18 -16.74 -8.82 -31.36
CA ALA A 18 -15.57 -7.96 -31.48
C ALA A 18 -14.29 -8.73 -31.85
N ALA A 19 -14.23 -10.04 -31.58
CA ALA A 19 -13.04 -10.86 -31.83
C ALA A 19 -12.88 -11.31 -33.28
N LEU A 20 -13.89 -11.20 -34.14
CA LEU A 20 -13.86 -11.63 -35.52
C LEU A 20 -13.41 -10.55 -36.54
N SER A 21 -13.16 -9.30 -36.09
CA SER A 21 -12.67 -8.22 -36.97
C SER A 21 -11.20 -7.84 -36.77
N VAL A 22 -10.42 -8.62 -36.01
CA VAL A 22 -9.01 -8.31 -35.65
C VAL A 22 -7.98 -8.95 -36.61
N ALA A 23 -8.35 -9.39 -37.80
CA ALA A 23 -7.40 -9.82 -38.79
C ALA A 23 -7.01 -8.62 -39.71
N VAL A 24 -5.77 -8.17 -39.54
CA VAL A 24 -5.08 -7.11 -40.30
C VAL A 24 -5.30 -5.68 -39.82
N MET A 25 -4.65 -5.30 -38.71
CA MET A 25 -4.45 -3.89 -38.36
C MET A 25 -3.01 -3.62 -37.90
N ALA A 26 -2.41 -2.59 -38.50
CA ALA A 26 -1.18 -1.97 -37.99
C ALA A 26 -1.45 -1.44 -36.54
N PRO A 27 -0.46 -1.39 -35.68
CA PRO A 27 -0.70 -1.08 -34.24
C PRO A 27 -1.23 0.34 -34.06
N ALA A 28 -2.43 0.43 -33.54
CA ALA A 28 -3.03 1.68 -33.04
C ALA A 28 -2.61 1.90 -31.58
N MET A 29 -2.47 3.13 -31.11
CA MET A 29 -1.65 3.49 -29.95
C MET A 29 -2.20 4.66 -29.06
N ALA A 30 -2.05 4.71 -27.71
CA ALA A 30 -2.88 5.43 -26.73
C ALA A 30 -2.26 6.47 -25.75
N GLN A 31 -3.07 7.17 -24.94
CA GLN A 31 -2.77 8.28 -24.00
C GLN A 31 -2.21 7.81 -22.63
N SER A 32 -1.33 8.62 -22.03
CA SER A 32 -0.77 8.41 -20.68
C SER A 32 -1.76 8.71 -19.54
N ASN A 33 -1.66 7.98 -18.43
CA ASN A 33 -2.45 8.13 -17.20
C ASN A 33 -2.14 9.38 -16.35
N ALA A 34 -1.23 10.26 -16.81
CA ALA A 34 -0.81 11.48 -16.09
C ALA A 34 -1.10 12.76 -16.90
N THR A 35 -2.08 12.73 -17.81
CA THR A 35 -2.44 13.87 -18.65
C THR A 35 -3.92 14.19 -18.59
N SER A 36 -4.26 15.39 -19.05
CA SER A 36 -5.61 15.89 -19.26
C SER A 36 -5.93 16.04 -20.76
N SER A 37 -7.13 16.49 -21.06
CA SER A 37 -7.55 16.86 -22.43
C SER A 37 -8.48 18.07 -22.40
N VAL A 38 -8.50 18.83 -23.51
CA VAL A 38 -9.49 19.89 -23.76
C VAL A 38 -10.28 19.51 -25.00
N PHE A 39 -11.60 19.56 -24.93
CA PHE A 39 -12.49 19.18 -26.03
C PHE A 39 -13.69 20.13 -26.07
N GLY A 40 -14.46 20.10 -27.15
CA GLY A 40 -15.63 20.93 -27.30
C GLY A 40 -16.24 20.88 -28.71
N THR A 41 -17.19 21.75 -28.97
CA THR A 41 -17.82 21.89 -30.28
C THR A 41 -17.72 23.34 -30.74
N ALA A 42 -17.05 23.57 -31.84
CA ALA A 42 -16.96 24.85 -32.54
C ALA A 42 -18.13 24.99 -33.55
N THR A 43 -18.50 26.20 -33.92
CA THR A 43 -19.47 26.42 -35.00
C THR A 43 -18.89 25.89 -36.32
N PRO A 44 -19.54 24.91 -37.00
CA PRO A 44 -19.03 24.37 -38.25
C PRO A 44 -18.92 25.42 -39.35
N GLY A 45 -17.92 25.28 -40.22
CA GLY A 45 -17.73 26.17 -41.37
C GLY A 45 -16.41 25.93 -42.06
N PRO A 46 -16.26 26.38 -43.33
CA PRO A 46 -14.98 26.37 -43.99
C PRO A 46 -14.01 27.29 -43.23
N ASP A 47 -12.73 26.96 -43.22
CA ASP A 47 -11.63 27.70 -42.61
C ASP A 47 -11.75 27.93 -41.08
N VAL A 48 -12.55 27.09 -40.37
CA VAL A 48 -12.65 27.12 -38.93
C VAL A 48 -11.50 26.33 -38.33
N THR A 49 -10.77 26.97 -37.42
CA THR A 49 -9.75 26.35 -36.57
C THR A 49 -9.99 26.69 -35.10
N VAL A 50 -9.50 25.81 -34.20
CA VAL A 50 -9.57 26.02 -32.75
C VAL A 50 -8.15 26.02 -32.19
N VAL A 51 -7.81 27.09 -31.50
CA VAL A 51 -6.53 27.22 -30.79
C VAL A 51 -6.75 26.95 -29.33
N VAL A 52 -6.06 25.95 -28.77
CA VAL A 52 -6.05 25.58 -27.35
C VAL A 52 -4.69 25.99 -26.80
N GLU A 53 -4.67 27.02 -25.93
CA GLU A 53 -3.46 27.62 -25.38
C GLU A 53 -3.42 27.48 -23.85
N ASN A 54 -2.33 26.92 -23.33
CA ASN A 54 -2.10 26.90 -21.87
C ASN A 54 -1.67 28.28 -21.40
N LEU A 55 -2.45 28.90 -20.50
CA LEU A 55 -2.19 30.25 -20.03
C LEU A 55 -0.91 30.41 -19.21
N ALA A 56 -0.44 29.32 -18.59
CA ALA A 56 0.75 29.33 -17.76
C ALA A 56 2.05 29.12 -18.54
N THR A 57 2.02 28.33 -19.62
CA THR A 57 3.23 27.92 -20.36
C THR A 57 3.27 28.39 -21.80
N GLY A 58 2.20 28.98 -22.33
CA GLY A 58 2.10 29.34 -23.73
C GLY A 58 2.03 28.16 -24.70
N LEU A 59 1.98 26.92 -24.23
CA LEU A 59 1.81 25.73 -25.08
C LEU A 59 0.53 25.85 -25.88
N ARG A 60 0.64 25.81 -27.21
CA ARG A 60 -0.49 25.99 -28.14
C ARG A 60 -0.72 24.73 -28.98
N ARG A 61 -1.99 24.44 -29.22
CA ARG A 61 -2.44 23.42 -30.16
C ARG A 61 -3.46 24.05 -31.08
N THR A 62 -3.19 24.02 -32.38
CA THR A 62 -4.15 24.44 -33.41
C THR A 62 -4.79 23.19 -34.00
N LEU A 63 -6.10 23.09 -33.93
CA LEU A 63 -6.88 21.91 -34.32
C LEU A 63 -7.89 22.29 -35.40
N THR A 64 -8.13 21.37 -36.29
CA THR A 64 -9.23 21.46 -37.28
C THR A 64 -10.42 20.67 -36.75
N PRO A 65 -11.58 21.31 -36.44
CA PRO A 65 -12.77 20.61 -36.01
C PRO A 65 -13.28 19.67 -37.10
N ASP A 66 -13.96 18.56 -36.70
CA ASP A 66 -14.59 17.64 -37.63
C ASP A 66 -15.84 18.25 -38.31
N ALA A 67 -16.49 17.51 -39.22
CA ALA A 67 -17.69 17.98 -39.93
C ALA A 67 -18.86 18.36 -39.02
N GLN A 68 -18.88 17.87 -37.78
CA GLN A 68 -19.84 18.20 -36.74
C GLN A 68 -19.36 19.36 -35.84
N GLY A 69 -18.18 19.94 -36.11
CA GLY A 69 -17.57 21.00 -35.34
C GLY A 69 -16.82 20.52 -34.07
N ARG A 70 -16.72 19.22 -33.83
CA ARG A 70 -16.07 18.69 -32.64
C ARG A 70 -14.54 18.77 -32.75
N PHE A 71 -13.90 19.09 -31.64
CA PHE A 71 -12.43 19.10 -31.52
C PHE A 71 -11.99 18.49 -30.18
N ARG A 72 -10.77 17.99 -30.14
CA ARG A 72 -10.14 17.48 -28.92
C ARG A 72 -8.63 17.64 -28.97
N ALA A 73 -8.05 18.27 -27.97
CA ALA A 73 -6.62 18.26 -27.70
C ALA A 73 -6.33 17.27 -26.56
N SER A 74 -5.62 16.20 -26.86
CA SER A 74 -5.28 15.13 -25.91
C SER A 74 -3.87 15.30 -25.36
N ALA A 75 -3.55 14.55 -24.27
CA ALA A 75 -2.25 14.46 -23.63
C ALA A 75 -1.69 15.82 -23.18
N LEU A 76 -2.55 16.71 -22.76
CA LEU A 76 -2.21 18.04 -22.22
C LEU A 76 -1.77 17.94 -20.76
N PRO A 77 -0.86 18.81 -20.27
CA PRO A 77 -0.69 19.05 -18.84
C PRO A 77 -2.01 19.46 -18.17
N SER A 78 -2.19 19.19 -16.88
CA SER A 78 -3.27 19.82 -16.14
C SER A 78 -3.05 21.34 -16.03
N GLY A 79 -4.12 22.12 -16.05
CA GLY A 79 -4.05 23.58 -15.97
C GLY A 79 -5.21 24.29 -16.64
N THR A 80 -5.09 25.64 -16.72
CA THR A 80 -6.10 26.50 -17.36
C THR A 80 -5.70 26.78 -18.80
N TYR A 81 -6.65 26.56 -19.70
CA TYR A 81 -6.48 26.74 -21.14
C TYR A 81 -7.43 27.80 -21.67
N ARG A 82 -6.92 28.68 -22.54
CA ARG A 82 -7.74 29.54 -23.38
C ARG A 82 -8.03 28.80 -24.69
N VAL A 83 -9.31 28.68 -25.03
CA VAL A 83 -9.76 28.04 -26.24
C VAL A 83 -10.39 29.09 -27.15
N THR A 84 -9.78 29.33 -28.30
CA THR A 84 -10.18 30.36 -29.25
C THR A 84 -10.63 29.74 -30.55
N GLN A 85 -11.87 29.97 -30.96
CA GLN A 85 -12.36 29.62 -32.27
C GLN A 85 -12.02 30.75 -33.26
N LEU A 86 -11.34 30.36 -34.35
CA LEU A 86 -10.97 31.26 -35.44
C LEU A 86 -11.75 30.89 -36.73
N ARG A 87 -12.02 31.88 -37.55
CA ARG A 87 -12.44 31.69 -38.95
C ARG A 87 -11.43 32.44 -39.82
N GLY A 88 -10.56 31.71 -40.52
CA GLY A 88 -9.35 32.28 -41.10
C GLY A 88 -8.48 32.93 -39.99
N SER A 89 -8.28 34.24 -40.06
CA SER A 89 -7.53 34.99 -39.03
C SER A 89 -8.41 35.71 -38.00
N GLU A 90 -9.75 35.65 -38.13
CA GLU A 90 -10.68 36.35 -37.28
C GLU A 90 -11.09 35.53 -36.07
N THR A 91 -11.04 36.09 -34.87
CA THR A 91 -11.52 35.47 -33.64
C THR A 91 -13.06 35.50 -33.60
N VAL A 92 -13.66 34.33 -33.61
CA VAL A 92 -15.14 34.16 -33.54
C VAL A 92 -15.61 34.08 -32.09
N ALA A 93 -14.92 33.31 -31.25
CA ALA A 93 -15.26 33.15 -29.86
C ALA A 93 -14.04 32.72 -29.04
N THR A 94 -14.02 33.06 -27.75
CA THR A 94 -12.98 32.62 -26.80
C THR A 94 -13.61 32.18 -25.50
N THR A 95 -13.09 31.10 -24.91
CA THR A 95 -13.49 30.62 -23.60
C THR A 95 -12.28 30.12 -22.82
N GLU A 96 -12.34 30.13 -21.49
CA GLU A 96 -11.30 29.54 -20.64
C GLU A 96 -11.81 28.23 -20.00
N VAL A 97 -10.93 27.24 -19.93
CA VAL A 97 -11.26 25.89 -19.47
C VAL A 97 -10.19 25.37 -18.53
N GLU A 98 -10.58 24.82 -17.40
CA GLU A 98 -9.68 24.10 -16.49
C GLU A 98 -9.67 22.60 -16.88
N ALA A 99 -8.50 22.05 -17.14
CA ALA A 99 -8.31 20.65 -17.50
C ALA A 99 -7.55 19.91 -16.39
N SER A 100 -8.16 18.85 -15.85
CA SER A 100 -7.64 18.03 -14.75
C SER A 100 -7.31 16.62 -15.22
N ILE A 101 -6.44 15.91 -14.46
CA ILE A 101 -6.00 14.54 -14.80
C ILE A 101 -7.19 13.58 -14.89
N GLY A 102 -7.19 12.72 -15.90
CA GLY A 102 -8.19 11.66 -16.08
C GLY A 102 -9.61 12.15 -16.35
N ALA A 103 -9.83 13.46 -16.22
CA ALA A 103 -11.00 14.21 -16.66
C ALA A 103 -10.60 15.05 -17.88
N GLY A 104 -11.52 15.76 -18.44
CA GLY A 104 -11.21 16.74 -19.48
C GLY A 104 -11.77 18.09 -19.10
N GLY A 105 -11.37 19.13 -19.85
CA GLY A 105 -12.00 20.43 -19.83
C GLY A 105 -12.88 20.58 -21.07
N GLU A 106 -14.18 20.85 -20.93
CA GLU A 106 -15.06 21.10 -22.07
C GLU A 106 -15.14 22.59 -22.38
N ALA A 107 -14.78 22.97 -23.59
CA ALA A 107 -14.91 24.33 -24.08
C ALA A 107 -16.33 24.54 -24.62
N ILE A 108 -17.09 25.43 -23.97
CA ILE A 108 -18.43 25.81 -24.36
C ILE A 108 -18.35 27.24 -24.92
N PHE A 109 -18.66 27.41 -26.18
CA PHE A 109 -18.82 28.73 -26.80
C PHE A 109 -20.26 29.17 -26.71
N SER A 110 -20.54 30.28 -25.98
CA SER A 110 -21.89 30.85 -25.92
C SER A 110 -22.30 31.40 -27.28
N GLY A 111 -23.54 31.08 -27.72
CA GLY A 111 -24.01 31.25 -29.08
C GLY A 111 -23.84 32.66 -29.68
N ALA A 112 -23.51 32.68 -30.97
CA ALA A 112 -23.34 33.85 -31.80
C ALA A 112 -24.63 34.66 -31.98
N GLY A 113 -24.75 35.79 -31.28
CA GLY A 113 -25.70 36.86 -31.58
C GLY A 113 -24.92 38.17 -31.63
N ASN A 114 -24.67 38.63 -32.88
CA ASN A 114 -24.05 39.92 -33.23
C ASN A 114 -22.66 40.25 -32.65
N ALA A 115 -21.72 40.40 -33.58
CA ALA A 115 -20.35 40.93 -33.55
C ALA A 115 -19.99 41.84 -32.35
N GLN A 116 -19.73 41.27 -31.21
CA GLN A 116 -18.88 41.81 -30.15
C GLN A 116 -18.09 40.65 -29.56
N ILE A 117 -16.78 40.81 -29.37
CA ILE A 117 -15.92 39.87 -28.70
C ILE A 117 -16.50 39.67 -27.28
N VAL A 118 -17.26 38.59 -27.08
CA VAL A 118 -17.81 38.27 -25.76
C VAL A 118 -16.75 37.41 -25.06
N GLU A 119 -16.02 38.07 -24.15
CA GLU A 119 -15.19 37.34 -23.19
C GLU A 119 -16.13 36.60 -22.24
N VAL A 120 -16.43 35.32 -22.57
CA VAL A 120 -17.25 34.48 -21.72
C VAL A 120 -16.32 33.79 -20.74
N THR A 121 -16.32 34.22 -19.48
CA THR A 121 -15.84 33.37 -18.39
C THR A 121 -16.63 32.06 -18.45
N GLY A 122 -15.99 30.99 -18.93
CA GLY A 122 -16.62 29.73 -19.26
C GLY A 122 -17.48 29.21 -18.12
N GLN A 123 -18.76 28.93 -18.38
CA GLN A 123 -19.58 28.19 -17.43
C GLN A 123 -19.03 26.75 -17.40
N ARG A 124 -18.22 26.44 -16.37
CA ARG A 124 -17.79 25.05 -16.13
C ARG A 124 -19.03 24.18 -16.03
N ARG A 125 -19.13 23.16 -16.87
CA ARG A 125 -20.09 22.07 -16.61
C ARG A 125 -19.76 21.46 -15.27
N ILE A 126 -20.75 21.37 -14.40
CA ILE A 126 -20.56 20.99 -13.00
C ILE A 126 -20.32 19.47 -12.88
N ILE A 127 -20.86 18.70 -13.85
CA ILE A 127 -20.73 17.24 -13.91
C ILE A 127 -19.91 16.89 -15.14
N ASP A 128 -18.82 16.13 -14.95
CA ASP A 128 -18.01 15.59 -16.04
C ASP A 128 -18.66 14.29 -16.56
N VAL A 129 -19.34 14.40 -17.70
CA VAL A 129 -20.03 13.28 -18.36
C VAL A 129 -19.07 12.37 -19.13
N ASN A 130 -17.83 12.79 -19.37
CA ASN A 130 -16.82 12.01 -20.10
C ASN A 130 -15.92 11.19 -19.19
N ASN A 131 -16.02 11.35 -17.87
CA ASN A 131 -15.29 10.59 -16.88
C ASN A 131 -16.15 9.43 -16.36
N THR A 132 -15.62 8.21 -16.49
CA THR A 132 -16.28 6.99 -15.99
C THR A 132 -15.58 6.42 -14.75
N ASN A 133 -14.45 7.01 -14.31
CA ASN A 133 -13.67 6.55 -13.17
C ASN A 133 -14.41 6.82 -11.84
N ASN A 134 -14.35 5.84 -10.93
CA ASN A 134 -14.89 5.98 -9.57
C ASN A 134 -13.80 6.49 -8.64
N GLY A 135 -13.99 7.62 -7.97
CA GLY A 135 -12.99 8.14 -7.04
C GLY A 135 -13.14 9.64 -6.78
N ALA A 136 -12.02 10.27 -6.46
CA ALA A 136 -11.93 11.72 -6.24
C ALA A 136 -10.60 12.24 -6.78
N THR A 137 -10.63 13.45 -7.34
CA THR A 137 -9.41 14.19 -7.75
C THR A 137 -9.33 15.47 -6.93
N PHE A 138 -8.16 15.72 -6.35
CA PHE A 138 -7.89 16.88 -5.49
C PHE A 138 -6.83 17.76 -6.13
N THR A 139 -7.14 19.03 -6.30
CA THR A 139 -6.17 20.03 -6.79
C THR A 139 -5.25 20.52 -5.66
N ALA A 140 -4.08 21.07 -6.01
CA ALA A 140 -3.17 21.68 -5.06
C ALA A 140 -3.87 22.70 -4.14
N ARG A 141 -4.78 23.52 -4.68
CA ARG A 141 -5.56 24.52 -3.92
C ARG A 141 -6.45 23.86 -2.86
N GLN A 142 -7.16 22.80 -3.22
CA GLN A 142 -8.02 22.06 -2.27
C GLN A 142 -7.17 21.42 -1.15
N LEU A 143 -6.07 20.74 -1.52
CA LEU A 143 -5.17 20.11 -0.54
C LEU A 143 -4.51 21.13 0.39
N ALA A 144 -4.13 22.27 -0.16
CA ALA A 144 -3.55 23.35 0.62
C ALA A 144 -4.54 23.99 1.60
N ALA A 145 -5.84 24.05 1.29
CA ALA A 145 -6.84 24.70 2.13
C ALA A 145 -7.38 23.83 3.27
N LEU A 146 -7.30 22.50 3.15
CA LEU A 146 -7.89 21.55 4.11
C LEU A 146 -6.98 21.31 5.32
N PRO A 147 -7.54 21.13 6.56
CA PRO A 147 -6.80 20.72 7.74
C PRO A 147 -6.51 19.22 7.72
N ILE A 148 -5.52 18.82 6.95
CA ILE A 148 -5.08 17.43 6.82
C ILE A 148 -3.59 17.29 7.14
N ALA A 149 -3.14 16.07 7.43
CA ALA A 149 -1.72 15.76 7.47
C ALA A 149 -1.10 15.92 6.07
N ARG A 150 0.18 16.32 6.02
CA ARG A 150 0.88 16.59 4.76
C ARG A 150 1.53 15.31 4.24
N ASN A 151 0.70 14.31 3.90
CA ASN A 151 1.12 13.03 3.32
C ASN A 151 0.04 12.46 2.40
N VAL A 152 0.38 11.45 1.62
CA VAL A 152 -0.50 10.82 0.64
C VAL A 152 -1.64 10.06 1.32
N GLU A 153 -1.40 9.44 2.48
CA GLU A 153 -2.39 8.69 3.24
C GLU A 153 -3.57 9.56 3.67
N ALA A 154 -3.29 10.80 4.09
CA ALA A 154 -4.34 11.76 4.45
C ALA A 154 -5.20 12.18 3.24
N ILE A 155 -4.60 12.28 2.05
CA ILE A 155 -5.34 12.53 0.80
C ILE A 155 -6.27 11.35 0.48
N ILE A 156 -5.78 10.12 0.59
CA ILE A 156 -6.57 8.90 0.35
C ILE A 156 -7.81 8.88 1.24
N GLN A 157 -7.65 9.25 2.52
CA GLN A 157 -8.76 9.21 3.48
C GLN A 157 -9.89 10.22 3.17
N LEU A 158 -9.69 11.20 2.29
CA LEU A 158 -10.76 12.10 1.81
C LEU A 158 -11.68 11.41 0.77
N ALA A 159 -11.17 10.43 0.03
CA ALA A 159 -11.95 9.77 -1.01
C ALA A 159 -13.05 8.84 -0.43
N PRO A 160 -14.18 8.63 -1.15
CA PRO A 160 -15.20 7.66 -0.75
C PRO A 160 -14.65 6.22 -0.80
N ASN A 161 -15.28 5.30 -0.08
CA ASN A 161 -14.89 3.88 -0.03
C ASN A 161 -13.44 3.60 0.40
N THR A 162 -12.83 4.53 1.14
CA THR A 162 -11.50 4.33 1.75
C THR A 162 -11.59 4.39 3.26
N VAL A 163 -10.85 3.50 3.92
CA VAL A 163 -10.67 3.48 5.38
C VAL A 163 -9.20 3.20 5.71
N GLU A 164 -8.75 3.62 6.89
CA GLU A 164 -7.42 3.24 7.38
C GLU A 164 -7.36 1.71 7.53
N ALA A 165 -6.30 1.10 7.02
CA ALA A 165 -5.98 -0.30 7.26
C ALA A 165 -5.45 -0.49 8.70
N ASP A 166 -5.08 -1.71 9.07
CA ASP A 166 -4.46 -1.97 10.36
C ASP A 166 -3.17 -1.16 10.51
N SER A 167 -2.97 -0.55 11.69
CA SER A 167 -1.81 0.30 11.98
C SER A 167 -0.46 -0.41 11.89
N ARG A 168 -0.45 -1.74 11.83
CA ARG A 168 0.74 -2.58 11.63
C ARG A 168 1.16 -2.69 10.15
N PHE A 169 0.38 -2.18 9.19
CA PHE A 169 0.59 -2.30 7.75
C PHE A 169 1.10 -0.99 7.12
N ALA A 170 2.22 -0.50 7.59
CA ALA A 170 2.98 0.63 7.01
C ALA A 170 2.11 1.86 6.60
N GLY A 171 1.06 2.15 7.36
CA GLY A 171 0.16 3.27 7.06
C GLY A 171 -0.75 3.09 5.84
N GLY A 172 -0.88 1.88 5.31
CA GLY A 172 -1.70 1.57 4.15
C GLY A 172 -3.18 1.87 4.33
N ALA A 173 -3.92 1.90 3.23
CA ALA A 173 -5.36 2.11 3.21
C ALA A 173 -6.09 0.89 2.63
N SER A 174 -7.31 0.63 3.11
CA SER A 174 -8.23 -0.31 2.50
C SER A 174 -9.16 0.45 1.55
N PHE A 175 -9.21 0.01 0.31
CA PHE A 175 -10.10 0.53 -0.73
C PHE A 175 -11.21 -0.49 -1.01
N GLY A 176 -12.46 -0.09 -0.76
CA GLY A 176 -13.60 -0.96 -1.02
C GLY A 176 -13.47 -2.34 -0.35
N GLY A 177 -13.00 -2.35 0.92
CA GLY A 177 -12.84 -3.57 1.72
C GLY A 177 -11.64 -4.45 1.37
N GLY A 178 -10.79 -4.05 0.42
CA GLY A 178 -9.57 -4.76 0.03
C GLY A 178 -8.47 -4.69 1.07
N ALA A 179 -7.45 -5.52 0.93
CA ALA A 179 -6.25 -5.51 1.76
C ALA A 179 -5.33 -4.31 1.42
N ALA A 180 -4.48 -3.91 2.37
CA ALA A 180 -3.57 -2.78 2.17
C ALA A 180 -2.52 -3.01 1.06
N SER A 181 -2.14 -4.26 0.81
CA SER A 181 -1.19 -4.66 -0.24
C SER A 181 -1.77 -4.71 -1.66
N GLU A 182 -3.07 -4.48 -1.81
CA GLU A 182 -3.77 -4.61 -3.09
C GLU A 182 -3.86 -3.30 -3.89
N ASN A 183 -3.18 -2.25 -3.45
CA ASN A 183 -3.24 -0.91 -4.04
C ASN A 183 -2.05 -0.63 -4.95
N SER A 184 -2.24 0.24 -5.94
CA SER A 184 -1.15 0.74 -6.80
C SER A 184 -0.99 2.25 -6.68
N TYR A 185 0.26 2.70 -6.63
CA TYR A 185 0.63 4.10 -6.48
C TYR A 185 1.48 4.56 -7.65
N TYR A 186 1.16 5.73 -8.21
CA TYR A 186 1.86 6.32 -9.35
C TYR A 186 2.21 7.79 -9.09
N ILE A 187 3.37 8.23 -9.57
CA ILE A 187 3.75 9.64 -9.67
C ILE A 187 4.08 9.94 -11.13
N ASN A 188 3.39 10.91 -11.74
CA ASN A 188 3.48 11.23 -13.17
C ASN A 188 3.33 10.01 -14.10
N GLY A 189 2.54 9.01 -13.67
CA GLY A 189 2.33 7.75 -14.40
C GLY A 189 3.38 6.67 -14.18
N PHE A 190 4.47 6.95 -13.45
CA PHE A 190 5.49 5.98 -13.06
C PHE A 190 5.08 5.24 -11.77
N PRO A 191 5.19 3.90 -11.69
CA PRO A 191 4.84 3.13 -10.50
C PRO A 191 5.85 3.36 -9.37
N VAL A 192 5.34 3.67 -8.17
CA VAL A 192 6.12 3.94 -6.96
C VAL A 192 5.69 3.10 -5.76
N THR A 193 4.84 2.09 -5.98
CA THR A 193 4.45 1.10 -4.96
C THR A 193 5.69 0.37 -4.46
N ASN A 194 5.77 0.09 -3.16
CA ASN A 194 6.86 -0.71 -2.58
C ASN A 194 6.98 -2.07 -3.29
N PRO A 195 8.11 -2.38 -3.93
CA PRO A 195 8.24 -3.59 -4.74
C PRO A 195 8.48 -4.85 -3.92
N LEU A 196 9.05 -4.71 -2.71
CA LEU A 196 9.36 -5.84 -1.84
C LEU A 196 8.11 -6.34 -1.12
N THR A 197 7.33 -5.45 -0.54
CA THR A 197 6.20 -5.80 0.34
C THR A 197 4.81 -5.54 -0.26
N GLY A 198 4.71 -4.68 -1.29
CA GLY A 198 3.41 -4.19 -1.78
C GLY A 198 2.71 -3.20 -0.85
N LEU A 199 3.32 -2.88 0.29
CA LEU A 199 2.75 -1.99 1.31
C LEU A 199 3.39 -0.60 1.25
N GLY A 200 2.58 0.44 1.03
CA GLY A 200 3.03 1.83 0.95
C GLY A 200 3.67 2.20 -0.39
N ALA A 201 4.23 3.40 -0.47
CA ALA A 201 4.84 3.97 -1.67
C ALA A 201 5.81 5.11 -1.32
N SER A 202 6.77 5.38 -2.22
CA SER A 202 7.60 6.59 -2.16
C SER A 202 6.75 7.84 -2.26
N GLN A 203 7.12 8.88 -1.52
CA GLN A 203 6.43 10.16 -1.47
C GLN A 203 7.31 11.29 -2.03
N LEU A 204 6.72 12.47 -2.19
CA LEU A 204 7.38 13.69 -2.68
C LEU A 204 7.06 14.86 -1.74
N PRO A 205 7.77 16.01 -1.85
CA PRO A 205 7.40 17.21 -1.10
C PRO A 205 5.92 17.54 -1.31
N PHE A 206 5.16 17.70 -0.24
CA PHE A 206 3.71 17.92 -0.35
C PHE A 206 3.36 19.17 -1.17
N GLY A 207 4.20 20.21 -1.10
CA GLY A 207 4.08 21.43 -1.88
C GLY A 207 4.31 21.23 -3.39
N ALA A 208 4.90 20.12 -3.82
CA ALA A 208 5.15 19.79 -5.23
C ALA A 208 3.97 19.09 -5.91
N ILE A 209 2.93 18.67 -5.17
CA ILE A 209 1.74 18.06 -5.73
C ILE A 209 0.92 19.09 -6.51
N ALA A 210 0.64 18.83 -7.78
CA ALA A 210 -0.30 19.61 -8.59
C ALA A 210 -1.73 19.08 -8.42
N GLU A 211 -1.89 17.76 -8.61
CA GLU A 211 -3.15 17.05 -8.43
C GLU A 211 -2.90 15.66 -7.85
N ALA A 212 -3.86 15.17 -7.08
CA ALA A 212 -3.90 13.80 -6.58
C ALA A 212 -5.23 13.15 -6.93
N GLN A 213 -5.19 12.11 -7.74
CA GLN A 213 -6.33 11.30 -8.12
C GLN A 213 -6.35 10.01 -7.30
N VAL A 214 -7.45 9.75 -6.60
CA VAL A 214 -7.68 8.57 -5.78
C VAL A 214 -8.84 7.80 -6.40
N LEU A 215 -8.52 6.73 -7.15
CA LEU A 215 -9.49 5.88 -7.82
C LEU A 215 -9.87 4.71 -6.91
N THR A 216 -11.14 4.59 -6.65
CA THR A 216 -11.69 3.56 -5.74
C THR A 216 -12.45 2.46 -6.49
N GLY A 217 -12.26 2.36 -7.80
CA GLY A 217 -12.81 1.36 -8.71
C GLY A 217 -13.13 1.93 -10.09
N GLY A 218 -13.57 1.07 -11.01
CA GLY A 218 -14.00 1.46 -12.36
C GLY A 218 -12.91 2.12 -13.21
N PHE A 219 -11.63 1.95 -12.89
CA PHE A 219 -10.54 2.57 -13.64
C PHE A 219 -10.27 1.87 -14.97
N GLY A 220 -9.88 2.65 -15.98
CA GLY A 220 -9.65 2.23 -17.35
C GLY A 220 -8.51 1.23 -17.54
N ALA A 221 -8.38 0.68 -18.76
CA ALA A 221 -7.41 -0.36 -19.08
C ALA A 221 -5.94 0.11 -18.99
N GLU A 222 -5.70 1.41 -18.97
CA GLU A 222 -4.39 2.03 -18.72
C GLU A 222 -3.82 1.77 -17.32
N PHE A 223 -4.68 1.50 -16.34
CA PHE A 223 -4.27 1.12 -14.99
C PHE A 223 -4.37 -0.38 -14.78
N GLY A 224 -3.44 -0.96 -14.10
CA GLY A 224 -3.41 -2.38 -13.73
C GLY A 224 -2.76 -2.61 -12.38
N ARG A 225 -2.46 -3.87 -12.08
CA ARG A 225 -1.70 -4.30 -10.90
C ARG A 225 -2.36 -3.91 -9.57
N SER A 226 -3.70 -3.78 -9.55
CA SER A 226 -4.46 -3.45 -8.34
C SER A 226 -5.85 -4.06 -8.40
N ILE A 227 -6.27 -4.67 -7.29
CA ILE A 227 -7.65 -5.07 -7.01
C ILE A 227 -8.27 -4.23 -5.89
N GLY A 228 -7.49 -3.36 -5.24
CA GLY A 228 -7.91 -2.39 -4.25
C GLY A 228 -8.28 -1.06 -4.88
N GLY A 229 -7.33 -0.13 -4.97
CA GLY A 229 -7.47 1.19 -5.57
C GLY A 229 -6.19 1.70 -6.21
N VAL A 230 -6.31 2.80 -6.94
CA VAL A 230 -5.18 3.46 -7.60
C VAL A 230 -5.04 4.88 -7.06
N VAL A 231 -3.83 5.23 -6.64
CA VAL A 231 -3.45 6.60 -6.29
C VAL A 231 -2.52 7.12 -7.37
N ASN A 232 -2.91 8.18 -8.05
CA ASN A 232 -2.12 8.78 -9.14
C ASN A 232 -1.88 10.26 -8.86
N ILE A 233 -0.62 10.62 -8.63
CA ILE A 233 -0.19 11.97 -8.29
C ILE A 233 0.49 12.59 -9.50
N THR A 234 0.15 13.83 -9.85
CA THR A 234 0.94 14.62 -10.78
C THR A 234 1.65 15.76 -10.05
N THR A 235 2.82 16.08 -10.53
CA THR A 235 3.68 17.11 -9.96
C THR A 235 3.49 18.45 -10.63
N LYS A 236 3.78 19.52 -9.90
CA LYS A 236 3.88 20.87 -10.48
C LYS A 236 4.97 20.93 -11.54
N SER A 237 4.80 21.87 -12.46
CA SER A 237 5.73 22.24 -13.52
C SER A 237 6.06 23.73 -13.45
N GLY A 238 7.18 24.15 -14.03
CA GLY A 238 7.48 25.56 -14.24
C GLY A 238 6.53 26.21 -15.26
N THR A 239 6.43 27.51 -15.20
CA THR A 239 5.54 28.33 -16.04
C THR A 239 6.32 29.47 -16.66
N ASN A 240 5.67 30.32 -17.50
CA ASN A 240 6.26 31.56 -18.01
C ASN A 240 6.47 32.64 -16.94
N THR A 241 5.93 32.44 -15.77
CA THR A 241 6.11 33.36 -14.64
C THR A 241 7.03 32.70 -13.63
N TRP A 242 8.05 33.42 -13.18
CA TRP A 242 8.87 32.99 -12.06
C TRP A 242 8.02 32.93 -10.80
N GLU A 243 8.09 31.82 -10.11
CA GLU A 243 7.42 31.63 -8.83
C GLU A 243 8.37 31.02 -7.82
N GLY A 244 8.18 31.34 -6.57
CA GLY A 244 8.94 30.75 -5.48
C GLY A 244 8.20 30.87 -4.18
N GLY A 245 8.43 29.94 -3.29
CA GLY A 245 7.78 29.93 -2.01
C GLY A 245 8.55 29.15 -0.96
N ALA A 246 8.12 29.39 0.27
CA ALA A 246 8.65 28.72 1.44
C ALA A 246 7.50 28.33 2.38
N ILE A 247 7.69 27.24 3.10
CA ILE A 247 6.80 26.81 4.17
C ILE A 247 7.61 26.47 5.42
N ALA A 248 7.12 26.91 6.58
CA ALA A 248 7.57 26.44 7.87
C ALA A 248 6.34 26.06 8.69
N THR A 249 6.29 24.84 9.22
CA THR A 249 5.22 24.40 10.11
C THR A 249 5.79 23.93 11.43
N TYR A 250 5.05 24.13 12.50
CA TYR A 250 5.43 23.70 13.83
C TYR A 250 4.22 23.14 14.59
N GLU A 251 4.36 21.90 15.08
CA GLU A 251 3.42 21.23 15.96
C GLU A 251 4.09 21.05 17.32
N PRO A 252 3.97 22.02 18.25
CA PRO A 252 4.66 21.96 19.53
C PRO A 252 4.05 20.88 20.44
N LYS A 253 4.90 20.19 21.19
CA LYS A 253 4.46 19.22 22.18
C LYS A 253 3.47 19.78 23.21
N SER A 254 3.59 21.07 23.55
CA SER A 254 2.70 21.76 24.49
C SER A 254 1.27 21.97 23.96
N TRP A 255 1.04 21.89 22.64
CA TRP A 255 -0.28 22.00 22.02
C TRP A 255 -0.94 20.63 21.79
N ARG A 256 -0.27 19.59 22.25
CA ARG A 256 -0.79 18.22 22.18
C ARG A 256 -1.47 17.87 23.50
N ALA A 257 -2.73 17.40 23.44
CA ALA A 257 -3.41 16.86 24.60
C ALA A 257 -2.76 15.54 25.05
N THR A 258 -2.87 15.23 26.32
CA THR A 258 -2.31 14.00 26.91
C THR A 258 -2.89 12.74 26.25
N PRO A 259 -2.06 11.84 25.73
CA PRO A 259 -2.52 10.54 25.24
C PRO A 259 -3.13 9.70 26.37
N HIS A 260 -4.18 8.96 26.07
CA HIS A 260 -4.76 8.03 27.05
C HIS A 260 -3.85 6.83 27.27
N ASP A 261 -3.69 6.43 28.51
CA ASP A 261 -3.03 5.19 28.92
C ASP A 261 -3.77 3.96 28.37
N ILE A 262 -3.06 2.87 28.18
CA ILE A 262 -3.65 1.58 27.82
C ILE A 262 -3.69 0.69 29.06
N TYR A 263 -4.86 0.13 29.31
CA TYR A 263 -5.11 -0.82 30.39
C TYR A 263 -5.36 -2.21 29.80
N TYR A 264 -4.99 -3.24 30.55
CA TYR A 264 -5.43 -4.60 30.23
C TYR A 264 -6.96 -4.65 30.25
N ALA A 265 -7.53 -5.36 29.27
CA ALA A 265 -8.98 -5.53 29.23
C ALA A 265 -9.48 -6.31 30.44
N ASN A 266 -10.67 -5.95 30.94
CA ASN A 266 -11.33 -6.73 31.95
C ASN A 266 -12.01 -7.95 31.32
N THR A 267 -11.33 -9.05 31.30
CA THR A 267 -11.84 -10.31 30.73
C THR A 267 -12.48 -11.22 31.78
N GLY A 268 -12.24 -10.96 33.08
CA GLY A 268 -12.59 -11.84 34.17
C GLY A 268 -11.80 -13.16 34.21
N ARG A 269 -10.76 -13.26 33.34
CA ARG A 269 -9.95 -14.48 33.16
C ARG A 269 -8.55 -14.36 33.76
N ASN A 270 -8.06 -13.13 33.93
CA ASN A 270 -6.71 -12.85 34.41
C ASN A 270 -6.73 -11.84 35.55
N PRO A 271 -7.20 -12.22 36.79
CA PRO A 271 -7.41 -11.28 37.90
C PRO A 271 -6.16 -10.46 38.29
N ALA A 272 -4.96 -10.97 38.03
CA ALA A 272 -3.70 -10.28 38.29
C ALA A 272 -3.44 -9.09 37.38
N THR A 273 -4.03 -9.07 36.17
CA THR A 273 -3.82 -8.02 35.15
C THR A 273 -5.08 -7.27 34.79
N ASP A 274 -6.26 -7.86 34.89
CA ASP A 274 -7.53 -7.26 34.47
C ASP A 274 -7.70 -5.85 35.08
N ASN A 275 -8.03 -4.86 34.22
CA ASN A 275 -8.13 -3.43 34.55
C ASN A 275 -6.84 -2.77 35.05
N THR A 276 -5.68 -3.43 35.06
CA THR A 276 -4.43 -2.80 35.48
C THR A 276 -3.78 -2.05 34.30
N LEU A 277 -2.93 -1.06 34.64
CA LEU A 277 -2.19 -0.30 33.65
C LEU A 277 -1.23 -1.22 32.89
N ARG A 278 -1.29 -1.22 31.56
CA ARG A 278 -0.38 -1.94 30.69
C ARG A 278 0.70 -1.03 30.08
N LEU A 279 0.30 0.14 29.57
CA LEU A 279 1.21 1.07 28.89
C LEU A 279 0.89 2.51 29.29
N ALA A 280 1.86 3.18 29.87
CA ALA A 280 1.75 4.56 30.38
C ALA A 280 1.92 5.59 29.25
N ARG A 281 0.99 5.65 28.30
CA ARG A 281 1.05 6.55 27.14
C ARG A 281 0.89 8.03 27.49
N ALA A 282 0.34 8.36 28.65
CA ALA A 282 0.21 9.75 29.09
C ALA A 282 1.56 10.48 29.20
N GLU A 283 2.67 9.74 29.31
CA GLU A 283 4.03 10.29 29.34
C GLU A 283 4.61 10.53 27.92
N ASN A 284 3.93 10.03 26.86
CA ASN A 284 4.41 10.17 25.50
C ASN A 284 4.30 11.61 24.99
N THR A 285 5.37 12.08 24.37
CA THR A 285 5.42 13.40 23.75
C THR A 285 5.70 13.29 22.25
N SER A 286 5.32 14.31 21.50
CA SER A 286 5.58 14.42 20.07
C SER A 286 5.70 15.90 19.68
N GLU A 287 6.74 16.23 18.94
CA GLU A 287 6.98 17.53 18.34
C GLU A 287 7.32 17.35 16.87
N ARG A 288 6.76 18.17 15.99
CA ARG A 288 7.02 18.10 14.56
C ARG A 288 7.33 19.45 13.98
N LYS A 289 8.34 19.53 13.12
CA LYS A 289 8.71 20.68 12.32
C LYS A 289 8.79 20.26 10.86
N VAL A 290 8.32 21.12 9.98
CA VAL A 290 8.47 20.93 8.53
C VAL A 290 8.97 22.22 7.92
N TYR A 291 10.00 22.13 7.12
CA TYR A 291 10.56 23.24 6.34
C TYR A 291 10.55 22.85 4.87
N GLY A 292 10.02 23.69 4.02
CA GLY A 292 9.98 23.45 2.59
C GLY A 292 10.26 24.71 1.79
N LEU A 293 10.86 24.53 0.63
CA LEU A 293 11.15 25.56 -0.35
C LEU A 293 10.77 25.05 -1.73
N TYR A 294 10.33 25.95 -2.61
CA TYR A 294 10.19 25.64 -4.02
C TYR A 294 10.49 26.87 -4.88
N ALA A 295 10.90 26.60 -6.12
CA ALA A 295 11.06 27.59 -7.16
C ALA A 295 10.71 27.00 -8.52
N GLY A 296 10.16 27.81 -9.40
CA GLY A 296 9.83 27.43 -10.77
C GLY A 296 9.81 28.63 -11.69
N GLY A 297 9.95 28.37 -12.99
CA GLY A 297 9.90 29.44 -13.98
C GLY A 297 10.44 29.01 -15.34
N PRO A 298 10.52 29.94 -16.30
CA PRO A 298 11.05 29.67 -17.62
C PRO A 298 12.58 29.73 -17.61
N ILE A 299 13.24 28.69 -18.16
CA ILE A 299 14.63 28.79 -18.63
C ILE A 299 14.64 29.48 -19.99
N ILE A 300 13.68 29.08 -20.85
CA ILE A 300 13.37 29.72 -22.13
C ILE A 300 11.87 29.90 -22.19
N GLN A 301 11.40 31.14 -22.32
CA GLN A 301 9.98 31.46 -22.36
C GLN A 301 9.25 30.64 -23.43
N ASP A 302 8.05 30.14 -23.12
CA ASP A 302 7.18 29.30 -23.93
C ASP A 302 7.76 27.90 -24.26
N LYS A 303 9.05 27.64 -23.97
CA LYS A 303 9.73 26.43 -24.43
C LYS A 303 10.33 25.54 -23.36
N LEU A 304 11.08 26.13 -22.44
CA LEU A 304 11.85 25.32 -21.48
C LEU A 304 11.62 25.83 -20.05
N PHE A 305 11.11 24.97 -19.23
CA PHE A 305 10.73 25.31 -17.86
C PHE A 305 11.42 24.41 -16.85
N PHE A 306 11.59 24.90 -15.64
CA PHE A 306 11.98 24.07 -14.51
C PHE A 306 11.04 24.30 -13.32
N PHE A 307 10.94 23.27 -12.48
CA PHE A 307 10.35 23.37 -11.14
C PHE A 307 11.19 22.52 -10.19
N ALA A 308 11.53 23.06 -9.02
CA ALA A 308 12.24 22.35 -7.97
C ALA A 308 11.56 22.60 -6.62
N ALA A 309 11.50 21.58 -5.80
CA ALA A 309 10.98 21.65 -4.43
C ALA A 309 11.81 20.75 -3.51
N ALA A 310 12.00 21.21 -2.27
CA ALA A 310 12.61 20.45 -1.20
C ALA A 310 11.79 20.62 0.08
N GLU A 311 11.66 19.56 0.86
CA GLU A 311 10.96 19.57 2.14
C GLU A 311 11.70 18.65 3.11
N THR A 312 12.02 19.15 4.31
CA THR A 312 12.49 18.33 5.41
C THR A 312 11.45 18.29 6.53
N THR A 313 11.23 17.12 7.10
CA THR A 313 10.36 16.90 8.25
C THR A 313 11.16 16.35 9.41
N GLU A 314 11.21 17.06 10.51
CA GLU A 314 11.75 16.62 11.79
C GLU A 314 10.59 16.20 12.69
N LEU A 315 10.63 14.99 13.23
CA LEU A 315 9.65 14.46 14.17
C LEU A 315 10.36 13.86 15.37
N ASP A 316 10.27 14.55 16.51
CA ASP A 316 10.82 14.11 17.78
C ASP A 316 9.72 13.51 18.63
N THR A 317 9.89 12.25 19.05
CA THR A 317 8.94 11.56 19.92
C THR A 317 9.66 10.92 21.09
N SER A 318 9.05 11.03 22.28
CA SER A 318 9.43 10.22 23.43
C SER A 318 8.25 9.33 23.78
N ILE A 319 8.49 8.03 23.85
CA ILE A 319 7.41 7.04 24.05
C ILE A 319 7.80 5.99 25.08
N VAL A 320 6.84 5.60 25.89
CA VAL A 320 6.91 4.37 26.67
C VAL A 320 6.65 3.20 25.71
N ASN A 321 7.65 2.37 25.47
CA ASN A 321 7.56 1.22 24.55
C ASN A 321 7.67 -0.14 25.26
N GLY A 322 7.95 -0.17 26.55
CA GLY A 322 7.94 -1.37 27.37
C GLY A 322 6.60 -1.53 28.11
N PHE A 323 6.09 -2.76 28.18
CA PHE A 323 4.80 -3.05 28.80
C PHE A 323 4.96 -3.45 30.27
N ARG A 324 4.07 -2.93 31.13
CA ARG A 324 3.93 -3.45 32.49
C ARG A 324 3.29 -4.84 32.45
N THR A 325 3.83 -5.76 33.25
CA THR A 325 3.27 -7.10 33.48
C THR A 325 2.81 -7.26 34.92
N ALA A 326 2.14 -8.37 35.26
CA ALA A 326 1.71 -8.67 36.61
C ALA A 326 2.87 -8.70 37.65
N THR A 327 4.07 -9.10 37.19
CA THR A 327 5.26 -9.30 38.05
C THR A 327 6.34 -8.22 37.86
N ASN A 328 6.27 -7.40 36.82
CA ASN A 328 7.29 -6.42 36.49
C ASN A 328 6.73 -4.99 36.45
N ASN A 329 7.05 -4.19 37.46
CA ASN A 329 6.74 -2.76 37.56
C ASN A 329 7.91 -1.88 37.04
N ALA A 330 9.12 -2.42 36.96
CA ALA A 330 10.29 -1.76 36.40
C ALA A 330 10.54 -2.31 35.00
N SER A 331 9.90 -1.72 34.03
CA SER A 331 10.08 -2.17 32.65
C SER A 331 11.24 -1.45 31.96
N VAL A 332 11.97 -2.16 31.16
CA VAL A 332 12.78 -1.61 30.08
C VAL A 332 11.82 -1.02 29.06
N GLY A 333 11.97 0.23 28.68
CA GLY A 333 11.13 0.66 27.57
C GLY A 333 10.71 2.11 27.58
N TRP A 334 11.66 3.02 27.70
CA TRP A 334 11.54 4.39 27.23
C TRP A 334 12.35 4.55 25.96
N ARG A 335 11.75 5.07 24.91
CA ARG A 335 12.41 5.35 23.62
C ARG A 335 12.30 6.81 23.27
N GLU A 336 13.42 7.43 23.04
CA GLU A 336 13.54 8.70 22.33
C GLU A 336 13.79 8.40 20.87
N ARG A 337 12.96 8.96 19.99
CA ARG A 337 13.02 8.76 18.54
C ARG A 337 13.07 10.10 17.86
N GLU A 338 14.07 10.28 17.03
CA GLU A 338 14.21 11.39 16.10
C GLU A 338 14.01 10.84 14.68
N SER A 339 13.06 11.39 13.94
CA SER A 339 12.82 11.05 12.54
C SER A 339 13.07 12.27 11.68
N GLU A 340 13.96 12.13 10.71
CA GLU A 340 14.27 13.13 9.70
C GLU A 340 13.87 12.56 8.33
N ILE A 341 13.00 13.28 7.62
CA ILE A 341 12.51 12.84 6.32
C ILE A 341 12.81 13.93 5.32
N ASP A 342 13.81 13.69 4.48
CA ASP A 342 14.21 14.60 3.41
C ASP A 342 13.55 14.18 2.10
N ARG A 343 12.79 15.11 1.54
CA ARG A 343 12.13 14.95 0.24
C ARG A 343 12.51 16.05 -0.69
N TRP A 344 12.75 15.72 -1.93
CA TRP A 344 13.01 16.70 -2.97
C TRP A 344 12.45 16.25 -4.32
N MET A 345 12.17 17.21 -5.17
CA MET A 345 11.75 16.98 -6.55
C MET A 345 12.36 18.07 -7.44
N ALA A 346 12.86 17.65 -8.60
CA ALA A 346 13.28 18.54 -9.68
C ALA A 346 12.63 18.08 -10.98
N LYS A 347 12.06 19.00 -11.74
CA LYS A 347 11.41 18.73 -13.02
C LYS A 347 11.86 19.73 -14.07
N ILE A 348 12.08 19.23 -15.28
CA ILE A 348 12.34 20.03 -16.48
C ILE A 348 11.29 19.64 -17.51
N ASP A 349 10.58 20.62 -18.03
CA ASP A 349 9.59 20.49 -19.08
C ASP A 349 10.08 21.21 -20.33
N TRP A 350 10.23 20.50 -21.44
CA TRP A 350 10.69 21.05 -22.71
C TRP A 350 9.63 20.88 -23.80
N ASN A 351 9.00 21.99 -24.19
CA ASN A 351 8.17 22.08 -25.38
C ASN A 351 9.11 22.23 -26.59
N ILE A 352 9.52 21.09 -27.17
CA ILE A 352 10.42 21.05 -28.34
C ILE A 352 9.76 21.80 -29.50
N THR A 353 8.49 21.49 -29.73
CA THR A 353 7.55 22.19 -30.60
C THR A 353 6.17 22.21 -29.95
N ASP A 354 5.18 22.86 -30.55
CA ASP A 354 3.78 22.82 -30.09
C ASP A 354 3.20 21.40 -30.04
N ASN A 355 3.79 20.47 -30.82
CA ASN A 355 3.33 19.08 -30.91
C ASN A 355 4.21 18.07 -30.16
N HIS A 356 5.41 18.45 -29.73
CA HIS A 356 6.37 17.55 -29.11
C HIS A 356 6.89 18.08 -27.78
N ARG A 357 6.70 17.32 -26.71
CA ARG A 357 7.12 17.67 -25.35
C ARG A 357 7.94 16.55 -24.72
N LEU A 358 8.97 16.93 -24.00
CA LEU A 358 9.80 16.05 -23.18
C LEU A 358 9.79 16.54 -21.74
N GLU A 359 9.59 15.63 -20.79
CA GLU A 359 9.59 15.90 -19.35
C GLU A 359 10.62 15.01 -18.68
N PHE A 360 11.53 15.60 -17.91
CA PHE A 360 12.40 14.89 -17.00
C PHE A 360 11.99 15.21 -15.56
N THR A 361 11.79 14.18 -14.73
CA THR A 361 11.45 14.32 -13.31
C THR A 361 12.40 13.48 -12.47
N SER A 362 12.95 14.09 -11.43
CA SER A 362 13.78 13.42 -10.41
C SER A 362 13.18 13.67 -9.03
N ILE A 363 13.01 12.61 -8.23
CA ILE A 363 12.38 12.65 -6.91
C ILE A 363 13.25 11.91 -5.92
N GLY A 364 13.38 12.44 -4.70
CA GLY A 364 13.99 11.76 -3.56
C GLY A 364 13.03 11.73 -2.38
N ASP A 365 12.92 10.58 -1.72
CA ASP A 365 12.21 10.35 -0.46
C ASP A 365 13.18 9.56 0.44
N GLN A 366 13.71 10.21 1.48
CA GLN A 366 14.82 9.68 2.28
C GLN A 366 14.49 9.76 3.77
N PRO A 367 13.66 8.85 4.30
CA PRO A 367 13.38 8.76 5.72
C PRO A 367 14.60 8.20 6.49
N LYS A 368 14.91 8.83 7.61
CA LYS A 368 15.93 8.39 8.54
C LYS A 368 15.39 8.46 9.96
N ILE A 369 15.58 7.41 10.73
CA ILE A 369 15.10 7.33 12.11
C ILE A 369 16.24 6.96 13.03
N SER A 370 16.42 7.76 14.08
CA SER A 370 17.34 7.48 15.20
C SER A 370 16.51 7.11 16.44
N ASN A 371 16.88 6.03 17.11
CA ASN A 371 16.26 5.61 18.36
C ASN A 371 17.31 5.51 19.48
N ALA A 372 16.96 5.99 20.66
CA ALA A 372 17.72 5.78 21.88
C ALA A 372 16.81 5.18 22.95
N ASP A 373 17.12 3.97 23.37
CA ASP A 373 16.33 3.21 24.36
C ASP A 373 16.92 3.32 25.76
N SER A 374 16.08 3.49 26.75
CA SER A 374 16.43 3.48 28.18
C SER A 374 15.32 2.83 29.01
N GLY A 375 15.47 2.73 30.32
CA GLY A 375 14.45 2.19 31.20
C GLY A 375 13.28 3.16 31.43
N PHE A 376 12.15 2.62 31.86
CA PHE A 376 10.99 3.37 32.35
C PHE A 376 10.49 2.73 33.65
N ASN A 377 10.30 3.55 34.69
CA ASN A 377 9.77 3.10 35.97
C ASN A 377 8.27 3.41 36.03
N TYR A 378 7.46 2.37 36.06
CA TYR A 378 5.98 2.50 36.11
C TYR A 378 5.44 3.04 37.43
N ALA A 379 6.17 2.85 38.55
CA ALA A 379 5.72 3.35 39.86
C ALA A 379 5.88 4.86 39.96
N THR A 380 6.97 5.41 39.45
CA THR A 380 7.23 6.86 39.42
C THR A 380 6.78 7.54 38.13
N ARG A 381 6.45 6.75 37.10
CA ARG A 381 6.09 7.21 35.73
C ARG A 381 7.20 8.08 35.10
N THR A 382 8.46 7.67 35.28
CA THR A 382 9.61 8.43 34.80
C THR A 382 10.60 7.54 34.05
N ARG A 383 11.34 8.15 33.12
CA ARG A 383 12.52 7.55 32.51
C ARG A 383 13.52 7.16 33.59
N SER A 384 14.19 6.03 33.46
CA SER A 384 15.15 5.51 34.39
C SER A 384 16.39 4.95 33.70
N GLY A 385 17.55 5.09 34.37
CA GLY A 385 18.81 4.57 33.88
C GLY A 385 19.41 5.34 32.68
N ALA A 386 20.58 4.85 32.24
CA ALA A 386 21.27 5.35 31.05
C ALA A 386 20.66 4.78 29.77
N VAL A 387 21.07 5.31 28.62
CA VAL A 387 20.73 4.74 27.30
C VAL A 387 21.34 3.35 27.21
N THR A 388 20.50 2.35 26.97
CA THR A 388 20.88 0.93 26.89
C THR A 388 21.18 0.49 25.48
N SER A 389 20.52 1.09 24.48
CA SER A 389 20.80 0.87 23.07
C SER A 389 20.52 2.13 22.25
N SER A 390 21.28 2.30 21.18
CA SER A 390 21.09 3.37 20.22
C SER A 390 21.20 2.82 18.80
N ALA A 391 20.25 3.15 17.95
CA ALA A 391 20.19 2.67 16.58
C ALA A 391 19.82 3.81 15.63
N VAL A 392 20.53 3.90 14.51
CA VAL A 392 20.16 4.75 13.37
C VAL A 392 19.74 3.83 12.22
N ARG A 393 18.59 4.10 11.67
CA ARG A 393 18.05 3.34 10.55
C ARG A 393 17.75 4.32 9.41
N ASP A 394 18.32 4.05 8.27
CA ASP A 394 18.05 4.76 7.03
C ASP A 394 16.99 3.99 6.24
N ASN A 395 15.99 4.69 5.74
CA ASN A 395 14.98 4.13 4.82
C ASN A 395 14.23 2.92 5.39
N ILE A 396 13.83 3.01 6.63
CA ILE A 396 13.37 1.87 7.41
C ILE A 396 12.14 1.30 6.83
N ASP A 397 11.11 1.68 6.65
CA ASP A 397 9.87 1.01 6.26
C ASP A 397 9.82 0.72 4.76
N ASP A 398 11.00 0.62 4.12
CA ASP A 398 11.19 0.25 2.70
C ASP A 398 10.45 1.15 1.71
N ASN A 399 9.99 2.33 2.13
CA ASN A 399 9.13 3.21 1.34
C ASN A 399 9.89 4.35 0.66
N GLY A 400 11.13 4.60 1.02
CA GLY A 400 11.93 5.68 0.46
C GLY A 400 12.70 5.28 -0.79
N GLY A 401 13.20 6.27 -1.53
CA GLY A 401 14.04 6.01 -2.70
C GLY A 401 14.33 7.24 -3.53
N LYS A 402 15.16 7.01 -4.56
CA LYS A 402 15.41 8.00 -5.62
C LYS A 402 14.79 7.51 -6.91
N THR A 403 13.88 8.28 -7.48
CA THR A 403 13.21 8.00 -8.74
C THR A 403 13.62 9.00 -9.79
N ASN A 404 14.06 8.52 -10.97
CA ASN A 404 14.30 9.35 -12.15
C ASN A 404 13.42 8.83 -13.28
N MET A 405 12.72 9.74 -13.97
CA MET A 405 11.85 9.36 -15.07
C MET A 405 11.94 10.37 -16.21
N LEU A 406 11.84 9.86 -17.43
CA LEU A 406 11.76 10.62 -18.66
C LEU A 406 10.45 10.29 -19.35
N ARG A 407 9.69 11.31 -19.73
CA ARG A 407 8.43 11.18 -20.43
C ARG A 407 8.41 12.02 -21.69
N TYR A 408 8.01 11.39 -22.79
CA TYR A 408 7.81 12.06 -24.06
C TYR A 408 6.31 12.03 -24.43
N VAL A 409 5.84 13.15 -24.98
CA VAL A 409 4.50 13.27 -25.59
C VAL A 409 4.65 13.86 -26.98
N GLY A 410 4.16 13.14 -27.98
CA GLY A 410 4.16 13.57 -29.39
C GLY A 410 2.77 13.51 -29.98
N ASN A 411 2.27 14.64 -30.46
CA ASN A 411 1.04 14.73 -31.23
C ASN A 411 1.44 14.68 -32.71
N LEU A 412 1.38 13.46 -33.29
CA LEU A 412 1.83 13.22 -34.65
C LEU A 412 0.86 13.80 -35.69
N THR A 413 -0.41 13.84 -35.37
CA THR A 413 -1.47 14.55 -36.10
C THR A 413 -2.46 15.14 -35.10
N ASP A 414 -3.52 15.81 -35.53
CA ASP A 414 -4.60 16.30 -34.65
C ASP A 414 -5.35 15.15 -33.95
N ASP A 415 -5.32 13.96 -34.54
CA ASP A 415 -6.05 12.79 -34.06
C ASP A 415 -5.14 11.68 -33.47
N LEU A 416 -3.82 11.77 -33.66
CA LEU A 416 -2.87 10.73 -33.25
C LEU A 416 -1.82 11.27 -32.29
N THR A 417 -1.86 10.75 -31.05
CA THR A 417 -0.93 11.11 -29.98
C THR A 417 -0.17 9.88 -29.49
N VAL A 418 1.15 10.03 -29.28
CA VAL A 418 2.03 8.99 -28.71
C VAL A 418 2.62 9.46 -27.40
N THR A 419 2.79 8.54 -26.44
CA THR A 419 3.46 8.82 -25.16
C THR A 419 4.43 7.69 -24.82
N GLY A 420 5.67 8.06 -24.46
CA GLY A 420 6.67 7.14 -23.92
C GLY A 420 7.05 7.55 -22.50
N LEU A 421 7.19 6.60 -21.61
CA LEU A 421 7.68 6.78 -20.24
C LEU A 421 8.74 5.73 -19.96
N TYR A 422 9.89 6.16 -19.47
CA TYR A 422 10.92 5.28 -18.90
C TYR A 422 11.44 5.89 -17.59
N GLY A 423 11.68 5.04 -16.61
CA GLY A 423 12.25 5.49 -15.35
C GLY A 423 12.81 4.37 -14.51
N GLN A 424 13.55 4.76 -13.47
CA GLN A 424 14.15 3.88 -12.49
C GLN A 424 13.98 4.46 -11.09
N THR A 425 13.59 3.59 -10.13
CA THR A 425 13.65 3.86 -8.70
C THR A 425 14.73 2.99 -8.06
N LYS A 426 15.49 3.56 -7.11
CA LYS A 426 16.43 2.85 -6.23
C LYS A 426 16.14 3.20 -4.79
N SER A 427 15.89 2.18 -3.97
CA SER A 427 15.67 2.28 -2.53
C SER A 427 16.71 1.48 -1.79
N ARG A 428 17.49 2.12 -0.90
CA ARG A 428 18.49 1.45 -0.06
C ARG A 428 17.89 1.19 1.31
N HIS A 429 18.15 -0.01 1.82
CA HIS A 429 17.75 -0.42 3.17
C HIS A 429 19.00 -0.57 4.02
N ALA A 430 19.08 0.12 5.14
CA ALA A 430 20.22 0.06 6.03
C ALA A 430 19.81 0.34 7.47
N ASN A 431 20.44 -0.35 8.41
CA ASN A 431 20.41 0.00 9.80
C ASN A 431 21.84 -0.01 10.38
N ALA A 432 22.11 0.92 11.28
CA ALA A 432 23.36 1.04 11.99
C ALA A 432 23.06 1.16 13.49
N PHE A 433 23.92 0.55 14.29
CA PHE A 433 23.76 0.52 15.74
C PHE A 433 25.04 1.03 16.41
N THR A 434 24.89 1.84 17.42
CA THR A 434 26.03 2.31 18.21
C THR A 434 26.69 1.13 18.91
N GLY A 435 27.99 0.98 18.72
CA GLY A 435 28.77 -0.13 19.29
C GLY A 435 28.62 -1.46 18.53
N TYR A 436 28.02 -1.44 17.33
CA TYR A 436 27.98 -2.63 16.48
C TYR A 436 29.42 -3.01 16.02
N ASN A 437 29.76 -4.28 16.18
CA ASN A 437 30.95 -4.89 15.62
C ASN A 437 30.56 -6.15 14.84
N PRO A 438 30.77 -6.18 13.51
CA PRO A 438 30.37 -7.31 12.66
C PRO A 438 31.16 -8.61 12.98
N ASP A 439 32.29 -8.51 13.69
CA ASP A 439 33.17 -9.65 14.00
C ASP A 439 32.90 -10.26 15.39
N LEU A 440 31.93 -9.72 16.15
CA LEU A 440 31.62 -10.20 17.49
C LEU A 440 30.19 -10.80 17.55
N PHE A 441 30.12 -12.09 17.81
CA PHE A 441 28.86 -12.80 18.02
C PHE A 441 28.11 -12.22 19.22
N GLN A 442 26.76 -12.26 19.12
CA GLN A 442 25.92 -12.00 20.28
C GLN A 442 26.09 -13.08 21.35
N ILE A 443 25.85 -12.71 22.60
CA ILE A 443 25.89 -13.63 23.76
C ILE A 443 24.46 -13.76 24.30
N SER A 444 23.94 -14.98 24.33
CA SER A 444 22.66 -15.33 24.93
C SER A 444 22.91 -16.26 26.12
N SER A 445 22.51 -15.82 27.31
CA SER A 445 22.64 -16.61 28.54
C SER A 445 21.63 -16.16 29.58
N SER A 446 21.15 -17.07 30.44
CA SER A 446 20.35 -16.81 31.63
C SER A 446 21.08 -17.24 32.90
N PRO A 447 20.72 -16.75 34.10
CA PRO A 447 21.46 -17.09 35.32
C PRO A 447 21.66 -18.59 35.55
N GLU A 448 20.66 -19.41 35.20
CA GLU A 448 20.69 -20.87 35.35
C GLU A 448 21.55 -21.58 34.31
N THR A 449 21.91 -20.94 33.21
CA THR A 449 22.78 -21.48 32.17
C THR A 449 24.22 -21.04 32.29
N ARG A 450 24.58 -20.27 33.32
CA ARG A 450 25.92 -19.72 33.57
C ARG A 450 26.68 -20.60 34.55
N VAL A 451 27.94 -20.87 34.22
CA VAL A 451 28.89 -21.47 35.17
C VAL A 451 29.22 -20.40 36.24
N PRO A 452 29.06 -20.72 37.53
CA PRO A 452 29.38 -19.75 38.60
C PRO A 452 30.81 -19.23 38.49
N GLY A 453 30.97 -17.91 38.65
CA GLY A 453 32.27 -17.26 38.66
C GLY A 453 32.80 -16.83 37.27
N LEU A 454 32.11 -17.13 36.17
CA LEU A 454 32.45 -16.66 34.83
C LEU A 454 31.63 -15.42 34.45
N SER A 455 32.23 -14.55 33.60
CA SER A 455 31.60 -13.33 33.13
C SER A 455 31.07 -13.52 31.70
N TYR A 456 29.73 -13.51 31.56
CA TYR A 456 29.04 -13.63 30.28
C TYR A 456 28.67 -12.23 29.76
N VAL A 457 29.69 -11.49 29.36
CA VAL A 457 29.52 -10.14 28.79
C VAL A 457 28.96 -10.28 27.38
N ASN A 458 27.94 -9.48 27.07
CA ASN A 458 27.53 -9.31 25.68
C ASN A 458 28.17 -8.03 25.13
N PRO A 459 29.17 -8.12 24.23
CA PRO A 459 29.86 -6.97 23.68
C PRO A 459 28.95 -6.17 22.69
N GLN A 460 27.88 -6.77 22.22
CA GLN A 460 26.93 -6.13 21.32
C GLN A 460 25.80 -5.48 22.11
N ASN A 461 25.56 -4.19 21.84
CA ASN A 461 24.37 -3.48 22.34
C ASN A 461 23.11 -3.80 21.53
N ILE A 462 23.16 -4.78 20.63
CA ILE A 462 22.11 -5.19 19.74
C ILE A 462 21.70 -6.61 20.07
N SER A 463 20.42 -6.85 20.20
CA SER A 463 19.88 -8.21 20.26
C SER A 463 19.00 -8.46 19.03
N GLY A 464 19.27 -9.54 18.31
CA GLY A 464 18.46 -9.94 17.16
C GLY A 464 19.15 -9.75 15.81
N ASN A 465 18.34 -9.53 14.79
CA ASN A 465 18.77 -9.44 13.40
C ASN A 465 18.93 -7.98 12.95
N ILE A 466 19.75 -7.79 11.93
CA ILE A 466 19.94 -6.52 11.23
C ILE A 466 19.70 -6.73 9.74
N VAL A 467 19.27 -5.67 9.06
CA VAL A 467 19.17 -5.65 7.60
C VAL A 467 20.55 -5.95 6.99
N ALA A 468 20.59 -6.80 5.98
CA ALA A 468 21.83 -7.17 5.32
C ALA A 468 22.54 -5.92 4.75
N PRO A 469 23.83 -5.72 5.01
CA PRO A 469 24.56 -4.60 4.44
C PRO A 469 24.50 -4.58 2.91
N GLY A 470 24.17 -3.43 2.32
CA GLY A 470 24.03 -3.27 0.87
C GLY A 470 22.69 -3.74 0.31
N SER A 471 21.67 -3.93 1.16
CA SER A 471 20.30 -4.20 0.72
C SER A 471 19.75 -3.01 -0.08
N GLU A 472 19.17 -3.30 -1.27
CA GLU A 472 18.66 -2.30 -2.21
C GLU A 472 17.55 -2.90 -3.07
N ASP A 473 16.45 -2.15 -3.27
CA ASP A 473 15.45 -2.44 -4.29
C ASP A 473 15.66 -1.54 -5.51
N ILE A 474 15.56 -2.12 -6.70
CA ILE A 474 15.62 -1.41 -7.98
C ILE A 474 14.35 -1.72 -8.75
N VAL A 475 13.69 -0.68 -9.24
CA VAL A 475 12.50 -0.79 -10.12
C VAL A 475 12.79 -0.07 -11.41
N ASP A 476 12.87 -0.80 -12.52
CA ASP A 476 12.92 -0.26 -13.87
C ASP A 476 11.55 -0.39 -14.50
N SER A 477 10.98 0.70 -15.01
CA SER A 477 9.69 0.66 -15.68
C SER A 477 9.72 1.41 -17.00
N ALA A 478 9.20 0.77 -18.03
CA ALA A 478 9.02 1.33 -19.37
C ALA A 478 7.56 1.19 -19.77
N ARG A 479 7.01 2.24 -20.36
CA ARG A 479 5.64 2.26 -20.86
C ARG A 479 5.60 3.00 -22.18
N PHE A 480 4.81 2.49 -23.10
CA PHE A 480 4.53 3.14 -24.37
C PHE A 480 3.03 3.08 -24.66
N ASP A 481 2.44 4.24 -24.90
CA ASP A 481 1.01 4.41 -25.12
C ASP A 481 0.76 5.28 -26.34
N VAL A 482 -0.40 5.10 -26.98
CA VAL A 482 -0.82 5.94 -28.09
C VAL A 482 -2.34 6.01 -28.18
N GLU A 483 -2.89 7.19 -28.48
CA GLU A 483 -4.33 7.47 -28.63
C GLU A 483 -4.60 7.87 -30.09
N TRP A 484 -5.61 7.25 -30.68
CA TRP A 484 -6.05 7.56 -32.04
C TRP A 484 -7.55 7.80 -32.11
N ARG A 485 -7.95 8.97 -32.54
CA ARG A 485 -9.35 9.31 -32.79
C ARG A 485 -9.72 8.99 -34.22
N ILE A 486 -10.81 8.22 -34.41
CA ILE A 486 -11.35 7.83 -35.69
C ILE A 486 -12.86 8.00 -35.66
N GLY A 487 -13.36 9.08 -36.23
CA GLY A 487 -14.80 9.41 -36.15
C GLY A 487 -15.27 9.55 -34.71
N ASP A 488 -16.23 8.71 -34.31
CA ASP A 488 -16.82 8.68 -32.96
C ASP A 488 -16.05 7.78 -31.98
N HIS A 489 -14.94 7.14 -32.40
CA HIS A 489 -14.10 6.28 -31.61
C HIS A 489 -12.84 6.99 -31.15
N THR A 490 -12.44 6.76 -29.92
CA THR A 490 -11.11 7.09 -29.41
C THR A 490 -10.45 5.80 -28.95
N LEU A 491 -9.64 5.24 -29.82
CA LEU A 491 -8.89 4.02 -29.55
C LEU A 491 -7.66 4.32 -28.72
N ARG A 492 -7.41 3.51 -27.71
CA ARG A 492 -6.23 3.55 -26.86
C ARG A 492 -5.60 2.18 -26.81
N ALA A 493 -4.29 2.09 -26.99
CA ALA A 493 -3.55 0.86 -26.79
C ALA A 493 -2.21 1.17 -26.13
N GLY A 494 -1.66 0.23 -25.38
CA GLY A 494 -0.38 0.44 -24.74
C GLY A 494 0.24 -0.85 -24.27
N VAL A 495 1.55 -0.76 -24.05
CA VAL A 495 2.37 -1.79 -23.44
C VAL A 495 3.12 -1.20 -22.26
N ASP A 496 3.20 -1.96 -21.16
CA ASP A 496 4.04 -1.59 -20.05
C ASP A 496 4.83 -2.79 -19.52
N GLN A 497 6.04 -2.54 -19.09
CA GLN A 497 6.90 -3.52 -18.45
C GLN A 497 7.56 -2.90 -17.23
N THR A 498 7.52 -3.62 -16.11
CA THR A 498 8.23 -3.27 -14.89
C THR A 498 9.10 -4.45 -14.46
N LYS A 499 10.39 -4.19 -14.24
CA LYS A 499 11.34 -5.13 -13.64
C LYS A 499 11.68 -4.67 -12.25
N VAL A 500 11.70 -5.62 -11.34
CA VAL A 500 12.04 -5.41 -9.94
C VAL A 500 13.23 -6.28 -9.60
N GLU A 501 14.21 -5.73 -8.92
CA GLU A 501 15.34 -6.45 -8.37
C GLU A 501 15.49 -6.06 -6.90
N SER A 502 15.27 -7.02 -5.99
CA SER A 502 15.55 -6.86 -4.56
C SER A 502 16.89 -7.52 -4.27
N LYS A 503 17.94 -6.70 -4.14
CA LYS A 503 19.30 -7.13 -3.88
C LYS A 503 19.55 -7.29 -2.39
N ARG A 504 20.21 -8.40 -2.02
CA ARG A 504 20.57 -8.70 -0.64
C ARG A 504 19.41 -8.47 0.35
N ALA A 505 18.20 -8.75 -0.13
CA ALA A 505 17.00 -8.64 0.68
C ALA A 505 17.04 -9.67 1.82
N GLY A 506 16.59 -9.25 3.00
CA GLY A 506 16.57 -10.10 4.20
C GLY A 506 17.52 -9.63 5.30
N ASP A 507 17.58 -10.43 6.34
CA ASP A 507 18.28 -10.13 7.58
C ASP A 507 19.44 -11.08 7.86
N ILE A 508 20.42 -10.59 8.60
CA ILE A 508 21.47 -11.41 9.22
C ILE A 508 21.44 -11.24 10.74
N ARG A 509 21.98 -12.22 11.46
CA ARG A 509 22.25 -12.08 12.89
C ARG A 509 23.31 -11.02 13.10
N ALA A 510 23.08 -10.04 13.98
CA ALA A 510 24.08 -9.04 14.32
C ALA A 510 25.35 -9.71 14.86
N GLY A 511 26.53 -9.27 14.35
CA GLY A 511 27.80 -9.91 14.67
C GLY A 511 28.05 -11.25 13.97
N GLY A 512 27.19 -11.66 13.03
CA GLY A 512 27.35 -12.89 12.27
C GLY A 512 26.79 -14.15 12.93
N GLY A 513 26.38 -14.10 14.20
CA GLY A 513 25.81 -15.24 14.92
C GLY A 513 25.56 -14.99 16.40
N THR A 514 25.15 -16.03 17.10
CA THR A 514 24.91 -15.99 18.55
C THR A 514 25.59 -17.19 19.22
N TRP A 515 26.32 -16.96 20.33
CA TRP A 515 26.65 -18.00 21.28
C TRP A 515 25.52 -18.10 22.30
N THR A 516 24.76 -19.22 22.30
CA THR A 516 23.67 -19.46 23.25
C THR A 516 24.14 -20.48 24.30
N TYR A 517 24.28 -20.03 25.53
CA TYR A 517 24.70 -20.84 26.68
C TYR A 517 23.50 -21.57 27.27
N LEU A 518 23.65 -22.86 27.44
CA LEU A 518 22.61 -23.79 27.84
C LEU A 518 23.10 -24.71 28.97
N ARG A 519 22.13 -25.35 29.65
CA ARG A 519 22.45 -26.36 30.69
C ARG A 519 21.43 -27.49 30.64
N THR A 520 21.89 -28.73 30.72
CA THR A 520 21.09 -29.92 30.96
C THR A 520 21.21 -30.43 32.39
N SER A 521 20.12 -30.93 32.95
CA SER A 521 20.09 -31.65 34.22
C SER A 521 20.61 -33.10 34.12
N THR A 522 20.74 -33.63 32.90
CA THR A 522 21.16 -34.99 32.59
C THR A 522 22.42 -35.01 31.73
N PRO A 523 23.61 -34.63 32.23
CA PRO A 523 24.81 -34.48 31.42
C PRO A 523 25.33 -35.76 30.78
N ASN A 524 24.95 -36.90 31.30
CA ASN A 524 25.34 -38.23 30.82
C ASN A 524 24.35 -38.85 29.83
N ALA A 525 23.24 -38.17 29.55
CA ALA A 525 22.27 -38.63 28.53
C ALA A 525 22.42 -37.77 27.26
N PRO A 526 22.12 -38.34 26.08
CA PRO A 526 21.98 -37.56 24.84
C PRO A 526 20.96 -36.44 24.99
N ILE A 527 21.18 -35.32 24.32
CA ILE A 527 20.24 -34.21 24.25
C ILE A 527 19.58 -34.19 22.88
N GLU A 528 18.33 -33.79 22.85
CA GLU A 528 17.57 -33.67 21.60
C GLU A 528 17.91 -32.28 20.97
N GLY A 529 18.38 -32.31 19.73
CA GLY A 529 18.67 -31.15 18.91
C GLY A 529 17.55 -30.89 17.89
N PRO A 530 17.76 -29.93 16.99
CA PRO A 530 16.84 -29.64 15.89
C PRO A 530 16.47 -30.91 15.09
N ALA A 531 15.20 -30.97 14.65
CA ALA A 531 14.61 -32.11 13.91
C ALA A 531 14.73 -33.46 14.63
N GLY A 532 14.79 -33.45 15.98
CA GLY A 532 14.88 -34.70 16.78
C GLY A 532 16.22 -35.40 16.70
N VAL A 533 17.27 -34.78 16.16
CA VAL A 533 18.61 -35.35 16.08
C VAL A 533 19.19 -35.51 17.49
N LEU A 534 19.59 -36.73 17.83
CA LEU A 534 20.24 -37.00 19.10
C LEU A 534 21.71 -36.55 19.07
N ILE A 535 22.05 -35.65 19.98
CA ILE A 535 23.41 -35.11 20.17
C ILE A 535 24.05 -35.89 21.31
N PRO A 536 25.33 -36.30 21.20
CA PRO A 536 26.03 -37.03 22.27
C PRO A 536 25.91 -36.36 23.62
N ALA A 537 25.95 -37.16 24.69
CA ALA A 537 25.88 -36.69 26.07
C ALA A 537 26.92 -35.57 26.31
N VAL A 538 26.49 -34.48 26.90
CA VAL A 538 27.29 -33.24 27.10
C VAL A 538 28.58 -33.53 27.89
N SER A 539 28.50 -34.48 28.83
CA SER A 539 29.67 -34.93 29.62
C SER A 539 30.81 -35.51 28.78
N THR A 540 30.53 -36.04 27.59
CA THR A 540 31.56 -36.63 26.70
C THR A 540 32.50 -35.61 26.09
N GLY A 541 32.08 -34.32 26.00
CA GLY A 541 32.93 -33.25 25.50
C GLY A 541 33.89 -32.63 26.54
N GLY A 542 33.80 -33.07 27.77
CA GLY A 542 34.68 -32.57 28.84
C GLY A 542 34.38 -31.10 29.22
N GLY A 543 35.37 -30.40 29.80
CA GLY A 543 35.20 -29.02 30.28
C GLY A 543 34.06 -28.91 31.26
N TYR A 544 33.23 -27.84 31.13
CA TYR A 544 32.03 -27.68 31.96
C TYR A 544 30.90 -28.64 31.56
N GLY A 545 31.07 -29.40 30.50
CA GLY A 545 30.07 -30.42 30.04
C GLY A 545 29.79 -31.48 31.07
N ALA A 546 30.80 -31.85 31.91
CA ALA A 546 30.62 -32.79 33.03
C ALA A 546 29.60 -32.28 34.09
N GLN A 547 29.37 -30.98 34.15
CA GLN A 547 28.39 -30.30 35.03
C GLN A 547 27.06 -29.97 34.28
N GLY A 548 26.97 -30.39 33.04
CA GLY A 548 25.82 -30.19 32.19
C GLY A 548 25.80 -28.87 31.40
N TYR A 549 26.84 -28.05 31.45
CA TYR A 549 26.90 -26.79 30.70
C TYR A 549 27.43 -27.02 29.28
N TYR A 550 26.75 -26.42 28.29
CA TYR A 550 27.15 -26.47 26.90
C TYR A 550 26.75 -25.17 26.18
N VAL A 551 27.18 -25.01 24.95
CA VAL A 551 26.93 -23.82 24.17
C VAL A 551 26.56 -24.18 22.73
N THR A 552 25.65 -23.46 22.12
CA THR A 552 25.38 -23.55 20.68
C THR A 552 25.95 -22.34 19.95
N ARG A 553 26.45 -22.61 18.75
CA ARG A 553 26.74 -21.59 17.73
C ARG A 553 25.57 -21.51 16.79
N ASP A 554 24.80 -20.43 16.95
CA ASP A 554 23.58 -20.23 16.16
C ASP A 554 23.86 -19.22 15.04
N LEU A 555 23.67 -19.66 13.79
CA LEU A 555 23.78 -18.81 12.60
C LEU A 555 22.40 -18.57 12.03
N PHE A 556 22.16 -17.33 11.60
CA PHE A 556 20.93 -16.93 10.93
C PHE A 556 21.22 -15.95 9.79
N SER A 557 20.70 -16.26 8.61
CA SER A 557 20.71 -15.38 7.44
C SER A 557 19.54 -15.73 6.52
N THR A 558 18.78 -14.72 6.07
CA THR A 558 17.79 -14.85 5.02
C THR A 558 18.16 -14.05 3.77
N VAL A 559 19.45 -13.67 3.66
CA VAL A 559 19.95 -12.79 2.60
C VAL A 559 19.97 -13.50 1.27
N THR A 560 19.19 -12.94 0.32
CA THR A 560 19.08 -13.45 -1.04
C THR A 560 18.80 -12.31 -2.01
N ASP A 561 19.07 -12.51 -3.29
CA ASP A 561 18.55 -11.66 -4.36
C ASP A 561 17.21 -12.23 -4.86
N SER A 562 16.29 -11.38 -5.26
CA SER A 562 15.01 -11.76 -5.84
C SER A 562 14.66 -10.85 -7.02
N PHE A 563 14.05 -11.44 -8.05
CA PHE A 563 13.69 -10.73 -9.27
C PHE A 563 12.20 -10.87 -9.54
N GLY A 564 11.56 -9.76 -9.93
CA GLY A 564 10.19 -9.71 -10.38
C GLY A 564 10.08 -9.11 -11.77
N GLU A 565 9.20 -9.65 -12.58
CA GLU A 565 8.89 -9.11 -13.91
C GLU A 565 7.38 -9.02 -14.08
N GLN A 566 6.90 -7.85 -14.49
CA GLN A 566 5.48 -7.57 -14.68
C GLN A 566 5.32 -6.92 -16.03
N SER A 567 4.52 -7.53 -16.90
CA SER A 567 4.26 -7.01 -18.23
C SER A 567 2.77 -6.93 -18.51
N ALA A 568 2.37 -5.97 -19.31
CA ALA A 568 0.99 -5.83 -19.74
C ALA A 568 0.89 -5.26 -21.15
N ILE A 569 -0.19 -5.66 -21.82
CA ILE A 569 -0.70 -5.04 -23.03
C ILE A 569 -2.17 -4.75 -22.85
N TYR A 570 -2.64 -3.61 -23.36
CA TYR A 570 -4.04 -3.27 -23.30
C TYR A 570 -4.55 -2.58 -24.54
N LEU A 571 -5.85 -2.71 -24.76
CA LEU A 571 -6.64 -2.01 -25.78
C LEU A 571 -7.92 -1.50 -25.13
N GLU A 572 -8.29 -0.26 -25.43
CA GLU A 572 -9.52 0.38 -24.97
C GLU A 572 -10.11 1.24 -26.08
N ASP A 573 -11.41 1.19 -26.27
CA ASP A 573 -12.16 2.08 -27.13
C ASP A 573 -13.15 2.91 -26.34
N LYS A 574 -13.09 4.23 -26.47
CA LYS A 574 -14.12 5.18 -26.02
C LYS A 574 -14.98 5.56 -27.21
N PHE A 575 -16.16 4.94 -27.28
CA PHE A 575 -17.10 5.12 -28.38
C PHE A 575 -18.23 6.07 -27.98
N GLN A 576 -18.31 7.20 -28.67
CA GLN A 576 -19.40 8.17 -28.52
C GLN A 576 -20.59 7.69 -29.33
N VAL A 577 -21.43 6.81 -28.74
CA VAL A 577 -22.60 6.17 -29.42
C VAL A 577 -23.64 7.19 -29.90
N THR A 578 -23.88 8.20 -29.10
CA THR A 578 -24.68 9.38 -29.40
C THR A 578 -24.02 10.60 -28.79
N ARG A 579 -24.52 11.82 -29.07
CA ARG A 579 -23.98 13.04 -28.43
C ARG A 579 -23.99 12.98 -26.90
N ASN A 580 -24.87 12.16 -26.32
CA ASN A 580 -25.15 12.09 -24.88
C ASN A 580 -24.72 10.76 -24.24
N LEU A 581 -24.30 9.77 -25.04
CA LEU A 581 -23.99 8.42 -24.56
C LEU A 581 -22.56 8.03 -24.95
N LEU A 582 -21.70 7.85 -23.96
CA LEU A 582 -20.35 7.36 -24.09
C LEU A 582 -20.28 5.91 -23.57
N VAL A 583 -19.73 5.02 -24.34
CA VAL A 583 -19.39 3.64 -23.94
C VAL A 583 -17.89 3.46 -24.04
N THR A 584 -17.28 2.95 -23.00
CA THR A 584 -15.86 2.59 -22.99
C THR A 584 -15.74 1.08 -22.81
N ALA A 585 -15.09 0.41 -23.75
CA ALA A 585 -14.80 -1.03 -23.66
C ALA A 585 -13.31 -1.24 -23.77
N GLY A 586 -12.74 -2.01 -22.84
CA GLY A 586 -11.31 -2.26 -22.80
C GLY A 586 -10.98 -3.68 -22.38
N VAL A 587 -9.78 -4.11 -22.72
CA VAL A 587 -9.19 -5.36 -22.26
C VAL A 587 -7.72 -5.11 -21.94
N ARG A 588 -7.27 -5.67 -20.82
CA ARG A 588 -5.86 -5.67 -20.42
C ARG A 588 -5.42 -7.11 -20.17
N SER A 589 -4.31 -7.51 -20.79
CA SER A 589 -3.64 -8.78 -20.52
C SER A 589 -2.40 -8.51 -19.68
N GLU A 590 -2.28 -9.17 -18.55
CA GLU A 590 -1.16 -9.03 -17.60
C GLU A 590 -0.42 -10.35 -17.43
N SER A 591 0.89 -10.28 -17.24
CA SER A 591 1.73 -11.42 -16.87
C SER A 591 2.66 -11.02 -15.75
N PHE A 592 2.82 -11.93 -14.77
CA PHE A 592 3.64 -11.73 -13.59
C PHE A 592 4.60 -12.91 -13.40
N LYS A 593 5.85 -12.60 -13.03
CA LYS A 593 6.90 -13.59 -12.85
C LYS A 593 7.78 -13.22 -11.69
N ASN A 594 8.05 -14.17 -10.81
CA ASN A 594 9.00 -14.03 -9.71
C ASN A 594 10.08 -15.10 -9.82
N GLN A 595 11.34 -14.73 -9.55
CA GLN A 595 12.52 -15.57 -9.68
C GLN A 595 13.40 -15.46 -8.43
N ASN A 596 14.12 -16.52 -8.11
CA ASN A 596 15.11 -16.53 -7.04
C ASN A 596 16.44 -15.88 -7.47
N ASP A 597 17.46 -15.93 -6.61
CA ASP A 597 18.79 -15.36 -6.81
C ASP A 597 19.55 -15.97 -8.01
N SER A 598 19.30 -17.24 -8.34
CA SER A 598 19.84 -17.91 -9.52
C SER A 598 19.03 -17.62 -10.80
N LYS A 599 18.05 -16.69 -10.74
CA LYS A 599 17.08 -16.37 -11.81
C LYS A 599 16.25 -17.56 -12.28
N THR A 600 16.12 -18.58 -11.41
CA THR A 600 15.18 -19.66 -11.64
C THR A 600 13.77 -19.19 -11.32
N THR A 601 12.83 -19.48 -12.24
CA THR A 601 11.44 -19.06 -12.07
C THR A 601 10.80 -19.83 -10.91
N PHE A 602 10.29 -19.05 -9.94
CA PHE A 602 9.54 -19.55 -8.78
C PHE A 602 8.03 -19.53 -9.05
N LEU A 603 7.53 -18.39 -9.52
CA LEU A 603 6.12 -18.20 -9.87
C LEU A 603 6.01 -17.56 -11.25
N GLU A 604 5.09 -18.06 -12.07
CA GLU A 604 4.79 -17.46 -13.37
C GLU A 604 3.30 -17.57 -13.68
N MET A 605 2.65 -16.41 -13.83
CA MET A 605 1.23 -16.28 -14.16
C MET A 605 1.11 -15.54 -15.48
N LYS A 606 0.61 -16.19 -16.53
CA LYS A 606 0.62 -15.67 -17.91
C LYS A 606 -0.76 -15.27 -18.39
N ASN A 607 -0.79 -14.20 -19.18
CA ASN A 607 -1.94 -13.81 -20.02
C ASN A 607 -3.26 -13.67 -19.24
N GLN A 608 -3.20 -13.03 -18.08
CA GLN A 608 -4.39 -12.73 -17.30
C GLN A 608 -5.25 -11.69 -18.00
N ILE A 609 -6.42 -12.10 -18.45
CA ILE A 609 -7.34 -11.25 -19.23
C ILE A 609 -8.29 -10.52 -18.30
N ASN A 610 -8.20 -9.20 -18.32
CA ASN A 610 -8.96 -8.28 -17.50
C ASN A 610 -9.88 -7.40 -18.38
N PRO A 611 -11.10 -7.84 -18.71
CA PRO A 611 -12.06 -7.03 -19.47
C PRO A 611 -12.63 -5.91 -18.60
N ARG A 612 -12.93 -4.77 -19.24
CA ARG A 612 -13.51 -3.58 -18.59
C ARG A 612 -14.55 -2.93 -19.49
N LEU A 613 -15.66 -2.54 -18.89
CA LEU A 613 -16.75 -1.84 -19.56
C LEU A 613 -17.17 -0.67 -18.70
N ALA A 614 -17.38 0.49 -19.32
CA ALA A 614 -17.97 1.63 -18.66
C ALA A 614 -18.97 2.33 -19.59
N VAL A 615 -20.00 2.89 -18.99
CA VAL A 615 -21.04 3.65 -19.69
C VAL A 615 -21.26 4.95 -18.96
N SER A 616 -21.34 6.06 -19.67
CA SER A 616 -21.74 7.36 -19.15
C SER A 616 -22.83 7.95 -20.06
N TRP A 617 -23.95 8.29 -19.46
CA TRP A 617 -25.09 8.86 -20.16
C TRP A 617 -25.46 10.22 -19.57
N ASP A 618 -25.32 11.27 -20.38
CA ASP A 618 -25.88 12.58 -20.10
C ASP A 618 -27.39 12.56 -20.49
N VAL A 619 -28.23 12.29 -19.49
CA VAL A 619 -29.66 12.03 -19.73
C VAL A 619 -30.38 13.22 -20.39
N ASN A 620 -30.03 14.44 -19.99
CA ASN A 620 -30.65 15.67 -20.47
C ASN A 620 -29.87 16.34 -21.62
N GLY A 621 -28.62 15.93 -21.89
CA GLY A 621 -27.76 16.50 -22.91
C GLY A 621 -27.17 17.87 -22.57
N ASP A 622 -27.32 18.30 -21.31
CA ASP A 622 -26.81 19.58 -20.79
C ASP A 622 -25.85 19.40 -19.61
N SER A 623 -25.44 18.13 -19.35
CA SER A 623 -24.61 17.72 -18.21
C SER A 623 -25.22 18.02 -16.83
N SER A 624 -26.55 18.18 -16.76
CA SER A 624 -27.25 18.37 -15.49
C SER A 624 -27.58 17.06 -14.78
N LEU A 625 -27.69 15.95 -15.52
CA LEU A 625 -27.94 14.62 -15.00
C LEU A 625 -27.13 13.57 -15.75
N LYS A 626 -26.16 12.99 -15.07
CA LYS A 626 -25.37 11.85 -15.54
C LYS A 626 -25.82 10.57 -14.87
N VAL A 627 -26.03 9.52 -15.66
CA VAL A 627 -26.14 8.14 -15.18
C VAL A 627 -24.94 7.37 -15.71
N PHE A 628 -24.29 6.59 -14.86
CA PHE A 628 -23.10 5.86 -15.24
C PHE A 628 -23.07 4.45 -14.64
N GLY A 629 -22.31 3.58 -15.27
CA GLY A 629 -22.05 2.24 -14.77
C GLY A 629 -20.70 1.74 -15.24
N THR A 630 -20.05 0.89 -14.41
CA THR A 630 -18.80 0.22 -14.75
C THR A 630 -18.87 -1.25 -14.37
N ALA A 631 -18.22 -2.10 -15.16
CA ALA A 631 -18.01 -3.50 -14.84
C ALA A 631 -16.61 -3.89 -15.30
N GLY A 632 -15.85 -4.60 -14.48
CA GLY A 632 -14.48 -4.95 -14.84
C GLY A 632 -13.88 -6.03 -13.97
N ARG A 633 -12.85 -6.67 -14.52
CA ARG A 633 -11.94 -7.58 -13.83
C ARG A 633 -10.60 -6.90 -13.62
N TYR A 634 -10.02 -7.14 -12.46
CA TYR A 634 -8.76 -6.54 -12.03
C TYR A 634 -7.90 -7.63 -11.40
N SER A 635 -6.58 -7.59 -11.63
CA SER A 635 -5.60 -8.50 -11.03
C SER A 635 -4.48 -7.73 -10.33
N VAL A 636 -3.81 -8.41 -9.39
CA VAL A 636 -2.69 -7.84 -8.62
C VAL A 636 -1.50 -8.80 -8.67
N PRO A 637 -0.25 -8.29 -8.86
CA PRO A 637 0.96 -9.10 -8.78
C PRO A 637 1.25 -9.50 -7.32
N ILE A 638 2.17 -10.45 -7.18
CA ILE A 638 2.79 -10.77 -5.89
C ILE A 638 4.10 -10.00 -5.78
N PRO A 639 4.39 -9.33 -4.66
CA PRO A 639 5.65 -8.64 -4.41
C PRO A 639 6.84 -9.62 -4.31
N THR A 640 8.07 -9.12 -4.45
CA THR A 640 9.28 -9.96 -4.47
C THR A 640 9.58 -10.67 -3.16
N HIS A 641 9.03 -10.21 -2.06
CA HIS A 641 9.23 -10.80 -0.73
C HIS A 641 8.83 -12.28 -0.67
N ILE A 642 7.86 -12.73 -1.48
CA ILE A 642 7.47 -14.14 -1.55
C ILE A 642 8.63 -15.03 -2.03
N SER A 643 9.43 -14.53 -2.99
CA SER A 643 10.61 -15.24 -3.47
C SER A 643 11.75 -15.21 -2.45
N VAL A 644 11.90 -14.10 -1.72
CA VAL A 644 12.87 -13.99 -0.62
C VAL A 644 12.59 -15.03 0.45
N ARG A 645 11.34 -15.15 0.88
CA ARG A 645 10.93 -16.12 1.92
C ARG A 645 10.86 -17.56 1.42
N GLY A 646 10.18 -17.78 0.32
CA GLY A 646 9.88 -19.12 -0.20
C GLY A 646 11.08 -19.74 -0.92
N ALA A 647 11.65 -19.03 -1.90
CA ALA A 647 12.63 -19.54 -2.85
C ALA A 647 14.06 -19.06 -2.61
N GLY A 648 14.29 -18.17 -1.61
CA GLY A 648 15.61 -17.64 -1.28
C GLY A 648 16.49 -18.62 -0.52
N ARG A 649 17.79 -18.38 -0.56
CA ARG A 649 18.77 -19.06 0.29
C ARG A 649 18.62 -18.59 1.72
N SER A 650 18.49 -19.50 2.66
CA SER A 650 18.46 -19.19 4.08
C SER A 650 19.41 -20.10 4.87
N THR A 651 19.99 -19.53 5.92
CA THR A 651 20.80 -20.26 6.88
C THR A 651 20.16 -20.12 8.25
N PHE A 652 19.75 -21.24 8.81
CA PHE A 652 19.24 -21.32 10.18
C PHE A 652 19.77 -22.59 10.83
N THR A 653 20.96 -22.48 11.46
CA THR A 653 21.68 -23.63 12.01
C THR A 653 22.09 -23.42 13.45
N SER A 654 22.09 -24.50 14.23
CA SER A 654 22.67 -24.59 15.57
C SER A 654 23.72 -25.70 15.59
N GLN A 655 24.91 -25.39 16.07
CA GLN A 655 26.01 -26.36 16.25
C GLN A 655 26.40 -26.40 17.72
N TYR A 656 26.49 -27.59 18.26
CA TYR A 656 26.64 -27.86 19.70
C TYR A 656 28.07 -28.10 20.09
N TYR A 657 28.48 -27.53 21.24
CA TYR A 657 29.81 -27.62 21.80
C TYR A 657 29.77 -27.70 23.33
N THR A 658 30.78 -28.31 23.92
CA THR A 658 31.18 -28.01 25.30
C THR A 658 32.29 -26.97 25.30
N TYR A 659 32.52 -26.33 26.44
CA TYR A 659 33.55 -25.27 26.61
C TYR A 659 34.20 -25.38 27.96
N SER A 660 35.45 -24.85 28.09
CA SER A 660 36.22 -24.89 29.34
C SER A 660 36.53 -23.49 29.88
N GLY A 661 36.19 -22.44 29.20
CA GLY A 661 36.38 -21.06 29.61
C GLY A 661 35.58 -20.10 28.75
N ILE A 662 35.67 -18.79 29.09
CA ILE A 662 35.03 -17.69 28.38
C ILE A 662 36.05 -16.56 28.26
N ASP A 663 36.17 -15.93 27.11
CA ASP A 663 37.04 -14.78 26.88
C ASP A 663 36.45 -13.46 27.42
N ALA A 664 37.17 -12.36 27.22
CA ALA A 664 36.77 -11.02 27.68
C ALA A 664 35.50 -10.50 26.99
N ASN A 665 35.13 -11.06 25.83
CA ASN A 665 33.95 -10.71 25.04
C ASN A 665 32.78 -11.65 25.31
N GLY A 666 32.87 -12.57 26.25
CA GLY A 666 31.85 -13.54 26.56
C GLY A 666 31.78 -14.73 25.59
N ALA A 667 32.69 -14.84 24.63
CA ALA A 667 32.73 -15.96 23.72
C ALA A 667 33.37 -17.22 24.38
N PRO A 668 32.90 -18.44 24.07
CA PRO A 668 33.40 -19.66 24.69
C PRO A 668 34.81 -20.00 24.19
N THR A 669 35.62 -20.51 25.09
CA THR A 669 36.99 -20.97 24.79
C THR A 669 37.16 -22.46 25.17
N GLY A 670 38.16 -23.12 24.58
CA GLY A 670 38.35 -24.55 24.77
C GLY A 670 37.18 -25.39 24.30
N LEU A 671 36.68 -25.07 23.13
CA LEU A 671 35.51 -25.71 22.52
C LEU A 671 35.81 -27.16 22.12
N VAL A 672 34.91 -28.08 22.49
CA VAL A 672 34.86 -29.45 21.97
C VAL A 672 33.51 -29.65 21.28
N GLN A 673 33.57 -29.99 19.99
CA GLN A 673 32.40 -30.15 19.13
C GLN A 673 31.61 -31.42 19.52
N LEU A 674 30.29 -31.29 19.66
CA LEU A 674 29.33 -32.38 19.92
C LEU A 674 28.53 -32.74 18.68
N SER A 675 28.31 -31.80 17.76
CA SER A 675 27.54 -32.04 16.54
C SER A 675 28.11 -31.31 15.33
N GLN A 676 27.75 -31.73 14.12
CA GLN A 676 27.77 -30.88 12.93
C GLN A 676 26.72 -29.78 13.05
N PRO A 677 26.75 -28.72 12.22
CA PRO A 677 25.62 -27.79 12.14
C PRO A 677 24.30 -28.53 11.86
N LEU A 678 23.27 -28.25 12.63
CA LEU A 678 21.95 -28.83 12.50
C LEU A 678 20.93 -27.76 12.20
N SER A 679 19.98 -28.04 11.31
CA SER A 679 18.85 -27.15 10.97
C SER A 679 17.55 -27.89 11.11
N ALA A 680 16.56 -27.30 11.77
CA ALA A 680 15.20 -27.85 11.84
C ALA A 680 14.50 -27.84 10.49
N ASN A 681 14.83 -26.86 9.63
CA ASN A 681 14.15 -26.58 8.37
C ASN A 681 15.00 -26.91 7.14
N ASN A 682 16.12 -27.65 7.31
CA ASN A 682 17.12 -27.89 6.24
C ASN A 682 17.69 -26.62 5.60
N GLU A 683 17.84 -25.54 6.36
CA GLU A 683 18.35 -24.26 5.91
C GLU A 683 19.83 -24.09 6.26
N TYR A 684 20.70 -24.59 5.37
CA TYR A 684 22.15 -24.53 5.51
C TYR A 684 22.83 -23.51 4.56
N GLY A 685 22.01 -22.66 3.86
CA GLY A 685 22.50 -21.69 2.87
C GLY A 685 22.60 -22.25 1.45
N GLN A 686 22.10 -23.45 1.20
CA GLN A 686 22.03 -24.07 -0.12
C GLN A 686 20.84 -23.54 -0.94
N ASP A 687 20.90 -23.76 -2.26
CA ASP A 687 19.76 -23.49 -3.15
C ASP A 687 18.58 -24.43 -2.80
N LYS A 688 17.38 -23.87 -2.81
CA LYS A 688 16.13 -24.66 -2.70
C LYS A 688 15.76 -25.25 -4.07
N VAL A 689 15.06 -26.36 -4.07
CA VAL A 689 14.48 -26.96 -5.28
C VAL A 689 13.21 -26.15 -5.65
N VAL A 690 13.41 -25.05 -6.36
CA VAL A 690 12.37 -24.03 -6.63
C VAL A 690 11.09 -24.64 -7.23
N ALA A 691 11.22 -25.68 -8.05
CA ALA A 691 10.11 -26.37 -8.70
C ALA A 691 9.11 -27.01 -7.72
N THR A 692 9.53 -27.30 -6.48
CA THR A 692 8.67 -27.92 -5.46
C THR A 692 7.98 -26.91 -4.53
N LEU A 693 8.19 -25.62 -4.74
CA LEU A 693 7.80 -24.57 -3.79
C LEU A 693 6.49 -23.86 -4.18
N ALA A 694 5.96 -24.13 -5.38
CA ALA A 694 4.73 -23.54 -5.86
C ALA A 694 3.99 -24.49 -6.80
N ALA A 695 2.69 -24.27 -6.93
CA ALA A 695 1.88 -24.94 -7.95
C ALA A 695 2.30 -24.49 -9.36
N LEU A 696 2.17 -25.37 -10.34
CA LEU A 696 2.60 -25.17 -11.73
C LEU A 696 1.64 -24.30 -12.54
N ASP A 697 0.37 -24.21 -12.14
CA ASP A 697 -0.76 -23.64 -12.88
C ASP A 697 -1.46 -22.51 -12.12
N MET A 698 -0.67 -21.61 -11.55
CA MET A 698 -1.20 -20.55 -10.71
C MET A 698 -1.86 -19.42 -11.51
N ASP A 699 -2.99 -18.96 -10.98
CA ASP A 699 -3.64 -17.71 -11.35
C ASP A 699 -3.26 -16.58 -10.38
N PRO A 700 -3.18 -15.31 -10.81
CA PRO A 700 -3.01 -14.19 -9.88
C PRO A 700 -4.25 -14.00 -9.01
N ALA A 701 -4.11 -13.30 -7.91
CA ALA A 701 -5.27 -12.81 -7.19
C ALA A 701 -6.04 -11.83 -8.09
N TYR A 702 -7.34 -12.08 -8.29
CA TYR A 702 -8.19 -11.22 -9.10
C TYR A 702 -9.61 -11.06 -8.55
N GLN A 703 -10.24 -9.96 -8.94
CA GLN A 703 -11.53 -9.52 -8.44
C GLN A 703 -12.41 -9.02 -9.59
N ASP A 704 -13.70 -9.32 -9.53
CA ASP A 704 -14.73 -8.72 -10.38
C ASP A 704 -15.43 -7.58 -9.64
N GLU A 705 -15.69 -6.47 -10.35
CA GLU A 705 -16.33 -5.28 -9.81
C GLU A 705 -17.47 -4.81 -10.73
N ILE A 706 -18.57 -4.37 -10.12
CA ILE A 706 -19.67 -3.69 -10.80
C ILE A 706 -20.04 -2.45 -9.99
N THR A 707 -20.20 -1.32 -10.69
CA THR A 707 -20.69 -0.07 -10.10
C THR A 707 -21.78 0.52 -10.98
N ILE A 708 -22.78 1.10 -10.37
CA ILE A 708 -23.83 1.91 -11.04
C ILE A 708 -24.12 3.13 -10.19
N GLY A 709 -24.36 4.27 -10.82
CA GLY A 709 -24.66 5.50 -10.10
C GLY A 709 -25.23 6.60 -10.95
N PHE A 710 -25.56 7.70 -10.29
CA PHE A 710 -25.98 8.94 -10.95
C PHE A 710 -25.39 10.15 -10.23
N GLU A 711 -25.24 11.23 -10.98
CA GLU A 711 -24.88 12.57 -10.49
C GLU A 711 -25.88 13.57 -11.06
N LYS A 712 -26.41 14.46 -10.21
CA LYS A 712 -27.37 15.47 -10.60
C LYS A 712 -26.99 16.85 -10.08
N ALA A 713 -26.87 17.81 -10.96
CA ALA A 713 -26.75 19.21 -10.61
C ALA A 713 -28.15 19.75 -10.25
N LEU A 714 -28.36 20.03 -8.97
CA LEU A 714 -29.61 20.66 -8.49
C LEU A 714 -29.59 22.17 -8.72
N SER A 715 -28.39 22.75 -8.73
CA SER A 715 -28.13 24.14 -9.06
C SER A 715 -26.66 24.30 -9.51
N PRO A 716 -26.26 25.47 -10.03
CA PRO A 716 -24.85 25.74 -10.34
C PRO A 716 -23.89 25.64 -9.13
N SER A 717 -24.41 25.50 -7.93
CA SER A 717 -23.62 25.42 -6.70
C SER A 717 -23.88 24.14 -5.88
N LEU A 718 -24.69 23.20 -6.39
CA LEU A 718 -24.98 21.97 -5.66
C LEU A 718 -25.15 20.79 -6.61
N VAL A 719 -24.25 19.82 -6.48
CA VAL A 719 -24.33 18.50 -7.11
C VAL A 719 -24.62 17.47 -6.04
N VAL A 720 -25.54 16.56 -6.33
CA VAL A 720 -25.82 15.39 -5.50
C VAL A 720 -25.71 14.12 -6.33
N GLY A 721 -25.39 13.03 -5.70
CA GLY A 721 -25.34 11.74 -6.38
C GLY A 721 -25.43 10.57 -5.44
N ALA A 722 -25.67 9.41 -6.05
CA ALA A 722 -25.63 8.13 -5.36
C ALA A 722 -24.94 7.09 -6.25
N LYS A 723 -24.25 6.15 -5.61
CA LYS A 723 -23.51 5.08 -6.27
C LYS A 723 -23.66 3.79 -5.49
N ALA A 724 -23.95 2.69 -6.19
CA ALA A 724 -23.90 1.34 -5.65
C ALA A 724 -22.68 0.62 -6.25
N SER A 725 -21.88 0.00 -5.41
CA SER A 725 -20.70 -0.78 -5.82
C SER A 725 -20.75 -2.19 -5.24
N TYR A 726 -20.36 -3.17 -6.04
CA TYR A 726 -20.20 -4.55 -5.63
C TYR A 726 -18.87 -5.10 -6.15
N ARG A 727 -18.10 -5.72 -5.25
CA ARG A 727 -16.83 -6.38 -5.54
C ARG A 727 -16.87 -7.82 -5.05
N ASP A 728 -16.27 -8.72 -5.80
CA ASP A 728 -16.25 -10.15 -5.51
C ASP A 728 -14.86 -10.71 -5.84
N LEU A 729 -14.08 -11.06 -4.81
CA LEU A 729 -12.79 -11.72 -4.96
C LEU A 729 -13.01 -13.12 -5.54
N LYS A 730 -12.30 -13.44 -6.61
CA LYS A 730 -12.45 -14.70 -7.35
C LYS A 730 -11.33 -15.69 -7.09
N SER A 731 -10.11 -15.19 -6.93
CA SER A 731 -8.93 -15.99 -6.62
C SER A 731 -8.02 -15.20 -5.68
N THR A 732 -7.27 -15.88 -4.86
CA THR A 732 -6.16 -15.35 -4.05
C THR A 732 -4.99 -16.30 -4.13
N ILE A 733 -3.85 -15.87 -3.59
CA ILE A 733 -2.64 -16.69 -3.49
C ILE A 733 -2.24 -16.70 -2.02
N ASP A 734 -1.83 -17.87 -1.54
CA ASP A 734 -1.27 -18.04 -0.20
C ASP A 734 -0.33 -19.25 -0.19
N ASP A 735 0.20 -19.63 0.96
CA ASP A 735 0.99 -20.84 1.12
C ASP A 735 0.17 -21.98 1.77
N PHE A 736 0.56 -23.20 1.46
CA PHE A 736 -0.06 -24.46 1.86
C PHE A 736 0.98 -25.32 2.57
N CYS A 737 0.79 -25.59 3.85
CA CYS A 737 1.76 -26.30 4.69
C CYS A 737 1.30 -27.70 5.09
N ASP A 738 0.09 -28.13 4.71
CA ASP A 738 -0.46 -29.45 5.05
C ASP A 738 0.07 -30.53 4.09
N VAL A 739 0.88 -31.40 4.60
CA VAL A 739 1.45 -32.51 3.80
C VAL A 739 0.51 -33.72 3.66
N ARG A 740 -0.54 -33.83 4.48
CA ARG A 740 -1.45 -34.99 4.52
C ARG A 740 -2.11 -35.32 3.16
N PRO A 741 -2.50 -34.35 2.31
CA PRO A 741 -2.99 -34.63 0.96
C PRO A 741 -1.96 -35.35 0.07
N PHE A 742 -0.70 -34.92 0.17
CA PHE A 742 0.40 -35.58 -0.58
C PHE A 742 0.73 -36.96 -0.07
N GLU A 743 0.63 -37.19 1.24
CA GLU A 743 0.80 -38.52 1.86
C GLU A 743 -0.31 -39.49 1.39
N ARG A 744 -1.58 -39.01 1.39
CA ARG A 744 -2.70 -39.82 0.86
C ARG A 744 -2.52 -40.15 -0.62
N TYR A 745 -2.00 -39.21 -1.41
CA TYR A 745 -1.70 -39.46 -2.82
C TYR A 745 -0.57 -40.47 -2.97
N ALA A 746 0.49 -40.40 -2.19
CA ALA A 746 1.60 -41.36 -2.20
C ALA A 746 1.10 -42.79 -1.83
N GLU A 747 0.31 -42.93 -0.77
CA GLU A 747 -0.26 -44.19 -0.34
C GLU A 747 -1.14 -44.83 -1.44
N ALA A 748 -2.05 -44.02 -2.03
CA ALA A 748 -2.95 -44.46 -3.10
C ALA A 748 -2.22 -44.93 -4.38
N ASN A 749 -1.01 -44.38 -4.63
CA ASN A 749 -0.20 -44.72 -5.80
C ASN A 749 0.99 -45.63 -5.50
N GLY A 750 1.12 -46.19 -4.26
CA GLY A 750 2.21 -47.06 -3.87
C GLY A 750 3.59 -46.40 -3.88
N ILE A 751 3.65 -45.07 -3.63
CA ILE A 751 4.88 -44.33 -3.58
C ILE A 751 5.40 -44.32 -2.14
N GLU A 752 6.63 -44.77 -1.95
CA GLU A 752 7.30 -44.77 -0.64
C GLU A 752 7.91 -43.36 -0.40
N ILE A 753 7.64 -42.78 0.77
CA ILE A 753 8.22 -41.49 1.18
C ILE A 753 9.55 -41.78 1.89
N THR A 754 10.66 -41.53 1.20
CA THR A 754 12.01 -41.70 1.70
C THR A 754 12.76 -40.38 1.90
N ASN A 755 12.14 -39.26 1.55
CA ASN A 755 12.71 -37.91 1.74
C ASN A 755 12.89 -37.60 3.24
N PRO A 756 14.14 -37.48 3.75
CA PRO A 756 14.38 -37.19 5.18
C PRO A 756 13.92 -35.81 5.63
N LEU A 757 13.53 -34.93 4.67
CA LEU A 757 13.08 -33.56 4.90
C LEU A 757 11.57 -33.42 4.67
N TRP A 758 10.86 -34.52 4.61
CA TRP A 758 9.41 -34.55 4.38
C TRP A 758 8.66 -33.68 5.42
N GLY A 759 7.75 -32.84 4.95
CA GLY A 759 6.91 -31.99 5.82
C GLY A 759 7.50 -30.65 6.24
N ASN A 760 8.71 -30.30 5.78
CA ASN A 760 9.39 -29.06 6.21
C ASN A 760 9.17 -27.85 5.28
N THR A 761 8.30 -27.97 4.27
CA THR A 761 8.16 -26.92 3.25
C THR A 761 6.69 -26.61 2.98
N CYS A 762 6.31 -25.34 2.98
CA CYS A 762 5.03 -24.87 2.47
C CYS A 762 5.14 -24.58 0.96
N GLN A 763 4.04 -24.74 0.23
CA GLN A 763 3.99 -24.50 -1.22
C GLN A 763 3.00 -23.39 -1.53
N THR A 764 3.38 -22.48 -2.40
CA THR A 764 2.50 -21.40 -2.85
C THR A 764 1.44 -21.97 -3.80
N PHE A 765 0.16 -21.59 -3.62
CA PHE A 765 -0.96 -22.16 -4.38
C PHE A 765 -2.16 -21.21 -4.50
N ASN A 766 -3.18 -21.61 -5.27
CA ASN A 766 -4.49 -20.96 -5.31
C ASN A 766 -5.48 -21.74 -4.46
N PRO A 767 -5.86 -21.26 -3.27
CA PRO A 767 -6.80 -21.93 -2.38
C PRO A 767 -8.16 -22.16 -3.03
N GLY A 768 -8.74 -23.38 -2.82
CA GLY A 768 -10.07 -23.72 -3.30
C GLY A 768 -10.17 -23.96 -4.80
N GLU A 769 -9.03 -24.19 -5.46
CA GLU A 769 -8.92 -24.60 -6.86
C GLU A 769 -8.17 -25.93 -6.98
N THR A 770 -8.15 -26.54 -8.15
CA THR A 770 -7.26 -27.67 -8.42
C THR A 770 -5.86 -27.11 -8.66
N ASN A 771 -4.86 -27.61 -7.93
CA ASN A 771 -3.47 -27.22 -8.07
C ASN A 771 -2.60 -28.39 -8.46
N ARG A 772 -1.61 -28.18 -9.31
CA ARG A 772 -0.64 -29.19 -9.74
C ARG A 772 0.72 -28.84 -9.13
N PHE A 773 1.30 -29.76 -8.41
CA PHE A 773 2.56 -29.61 -7.70
C PHE A 773 3.60 -30.59 -8.20
N LEU A 774 4.88 -30.21 -8.13
CA LEU A 774 5.99 -31.16 -8.19
C LEU A 774 6.42 -31.48 -6.76
N VAL A 775 6.40 -32.76 -6.41
CA VAL A 775 6.65 -33.26 -5.05
C VAL A 775 7.89 -34.13 -5.03
N ASP A 776 8.78 -33.88 -4.08
CA ASP A 776 9.96 -34.70 -3.84
C ASP A 776 9.69 -35.74 -2.72
N TYR A 777 9.25 -36.92 -3.09
CA TYR A 777 9.04 -38.02 -2.16
C TYR A 777 10.33 -38.76 -1.79
N SER A 778 11.38 -38.62 -2.62
CA SER A 778 12.62 -39.43 -2.51
C SER A 778 13.79 -38.71 -1.82
N GLY A 779 13.78 -37.39 -1.76
CA GLY A 779 14.91 -36.52 -1.40
C GLY A 779 15.92 -36.36 -2.56
N ASP A 780 15.54 -36.75 -3.78
CA ASP A 780 16.31 -36.59 -5.01
C ASP A 780 15.62 -35.57 -5.94
N PRO A 781 16.14 -34.35 -6.10
CA PRO A 781 15.52 -33.30 -6.89
C PRO A 781 15.40 -33.60 -8.39
N THR A 782 16.01 -34.68 -8.86
CA THR A 782 15.88 -35.15 -10.25
C THR A 782 14.71 -36.12 -10.43
N ARG A 783 14.04 -36.52 -9.35
CA ARG A 783 12.96 -37.54 -9.31
C ARG A 783 11.67 -36.97 -8.73
N LEU A 784 11.25 -35.84 -9.24
CA LEU A 784 10.01 -35.19 -8.78
C LEU A 784 8.78 -35.88 -9.38
N THR A 785 7.74 -35.99 -8.57
CA THR A 785 6.43 -36.54 -8.98
C THR A 785 5.43 -35.40 -9.15
N GLU A 786 4.75 -35.31 -10.30
CA GLU A 786 3.65 -34.40 -10.49
C GLU A 786 2.40 -34.93 -9.78
N VAL A 787 1.83 -34.12 -8.90
CA VAL A 787 0.65 -34.43 -8.10
C VAL A 787 -0.40 -33.34 -8.34
N ALA A 788 -1.55 -33.73 -8.86
CA ALA A 788 -2.72 -32.84 -8.97
C ALA A 788 -3.65 -33.08 -7.78
N LEU A 789 -3.94 -32.04 -7.03
CA LEU A 789 -4.88 -32.09 -5.89
C LEU A 789 -6.07 -31.17 -6.19
N THR A 790 -7.27 -31.70 -6.12
CA THR A 790 -8.50 -30.92 -6.16
C THR A 790 -8.68 -30.09 -4.88
N ALA A 791 -9.55 -29.10 -4.89
CA ALA A 791 -9.90 -28.34 -3.70
C ALA A 791 -10.41 -29.23 -2.54
N GLU A 792 -11.16 -30.28 -2.86
CA GLU A 792 -11.68 -31.25 -1.88
C GLU A 792 -10.55 -32.09 -1.25
N GLU A 793 -9.60 -32.56 -2.05
CA GLU A 793 -8.43 -33.31 -1.57
C GLU A 793 -7.50 -32.44 -0.70
N GLN A 794 -7.37 -31.17 -1.03
CA GLN A 794 -6.64 -30.17 -0.21
C GLN A 794 -7.43 -29.79 1.05
N GLY A 795 -8.75 -29.96 1.06
CA GLY A 795 -9.65 -29.62 2.18
C GLY A 795 -10.08 -28.15 2.24
N PHE A 796 -9.80 -27.34 1.23
CA PHE A 796 -10.13 -25.92 1.22
C PHE A 796 -11.35 -25.58 0.37
N ILE A 797 -12.18 -24.68 0.90
CA ILE A 797 -13.23 -24.00 0.12
C ILE A 797 -12.64 -22.80 -0.63
N LYS A 798 -13.33 -22.33 -1.66
CA LYS A 798 -12.91 -21.13 -2.41
C LYS A 798 -12.74 -19.89 -1.53
N PRO A 799 -11.79 -19.01 -1.86
CA PRO A 799 -11.70 -17.71 -1.22
C PRO A 799 -13.00 -16.93 -1.44
N ILE A 800 -13.49 -16.31 -0.39
CA ILE A 800 -14.70 -15.48 -0.41
C ILE A 800 -14.35 -14.15 0.23
N ARG A 801 -14.50 -13.09 -0.54
CA ARG A 801 -14.55 -11.71 -0.06
C ARG A 801 -15.48 -10.94 -0.97
N TYR A 802 -16.58 -10.46 -0.42
CA TYR A 802 -17.41 -9.51 -1.14
C TYR A 802 -17.57 -8.20 -0.38
N TYR A 803 -17.53 -7.13 -1.14
CA TYR A 803 -17.81 -5.78 -0.66
C TYR A 803 -19.01 -5.21 -1.41
N ALA A 804 -20.01 -4.78 -0.67
CA ALA A 804 -21.18 -4.09 -1.22
C ALA A 804 -21.33 -2.73 -0.52
N ALA A 805 -21.48 -1.65 -1.28
CA ALA A 805 -21.59 -0.32 -0.73
C ALA A 805 -22.64 0.53 -1.48
N LEU A 806 -23.27 1.41 -0.71
CA LEU A 806 -24.09 2.52 -1.20
C LEU A 806 -23.46 3.82 -0.73
N ASP A 807 -23.01 4.62 -1.66
CA ASP A 807 -22.45 5.95 -1.43
C ASP A 807 -23.46 7.02 -1.81
N PHE A 808 -23.65 7.98 -0.95
CA PHE A 808 -24.43 9.21 -1.22
C PHE A 808 -23.51 10.39 -1.04
N PHE A 809 -23.53 11.35 -1.95
CA PHE A 809 -22.74 12.56 -1.79
C PHE A 809 -23.51 13.83 -2.14
N ALA A 810 -23.07 14.92 -1.53
CA ALA A 810 -23.42 16.28 -1.91
C ALA A 810 -22.13 17.10 -2.01
N GLU A 811 -21.98 17.84 -3.11
CA GLU A 811 -20.80 18.68 -3.36
C GLU A 811 -21.20 20.09 -3.76
N HIS A 812 -20.60 21.06 -3.11
CA HIS A 812 -20.56 22.45 -3.56
C HIS A 812 -19.23 22.64 -4.29
N PRO A 813 -19.20 22.66 -5.63
CA PRO A 813 -18.01 22.92 -6.40
C PRO A 813 -17.37 24.25 -5.99
N LEU A 814 -16.05 24.39 -6.15
CA LEU A 814 -15.35 25.61 -5.79
C LEU A 814 -15.91 26.82 -6.58
N ARG A 815 -16.66 27.64 -5.88
CA ARG A 815 -17.28 28.85 -6.42
C ARG A 815 -17.40 29.91 -5.35
N ASN A 816 -17.09 31.15 -5.69
CA ASN A 816 -17.16 32.31 -4.78
C ASN A 816 -16.39 32.08 -3.45
N GLY A 817 -15.21 31.43 -3.53
CA GLY A 817 -14.39 31.14 -2.35
C GLY A 817 -14.92 30.02 -1.44
N TRP A 818 -15.98 29.29 -1.85
CA TRP A 818 -16.51 28.16 -1.09
C TRP A 818 -16.39 26.85 -1.86
N TYR A 819 -15.86 25.85 -1.18
CA TYR A 819 -15.83 24.44 -1.62
C TYR A 819 -16.26 23.54 -0.47
N GLY A 820 -17.08 22.55 -0.72
CA GLY A 820 -17.45 21.57 0.29
C GLY A 820 -17.98 20.28 -0.31
N LYS A 821 -17.65 19.16 0.32
CA LYS A 821 -18.14 17.83 -0.06
C LYS A 821 -18.51 17.02 1.17
N VAL A 822 -19.64 16.37 1.11
CA VAL A 822 -20.10 15.40 2.10
C VAL A 822 -20.34 14.08 1.39
N THR A 823 -19.82 13.00 1.93
CA THR A 823 -20.03 11.64 1.44
C THR A 823 -20.44 10.73 2.59
N TYR A 824 -21.52 9.99 2.40
CA TYR A 824 -21.96 8.95 3.31
C TYR A 824 -21.93 7.60 2.62
N THR A 825 -21.17 6.65 3.19
CA THR A 825 -21.06 5.27 2.71
C THR A 825 -21.75 4.33 3.70
N LEU A 826 -22.69 3.53 3.20
CA LEU A 826 -23.23 2.36 3.88
C LEU A 826 -22.63 1.12 3.22
N SER A 827 -21.86 0.31 3.95
CA SER A 827 -21.16 -0.82 3.35
C SER A 827 -21.32 -2.13 4.12
N ARG A 828 -20.99 -3.23 3.42
CA ARG A 828 -20.90 -4.58 3.96
C ARG A 828 -19.68 -5.28 3.36
N ASN A 829 -18.72 -5.70 4.20
CA ASN A 829 -17.53 -6.45 3.81
C ASN A 829 -17.51 -7.78 4.56
N LYS A 830 -17.69 -8.90 3.85
CA LYS A 830 -17.72 -10.25 4.41
C LYS A 830 -16.91 -11.23 3.57
N GLY A 831 -16.36 -12.22 4.24
CA GLY A 831 -15.62 -13.30 3.59
C GLY A 831 -14.97 -14.24 4.57
N ASN A 832 -14.21 -15.20 4.04
CA ASN A 832 -13.34 -16.12 4.79
C ASN A 832 -11.86 -15.68 4.74
N THR A 833 -11.51 -14.72 3.87
CA THR A 833 -10.18 -14.10 3.78
C THR A 833 -10.29 -12.59 3.60
N GLU A 834 -9.30 -11.85 4.10
CA GLU A 834 -9.14 -10.41 3.84
C GLU A 834 -8.46 -10.14 2.47
N GLY A 835 -7.75 -11.12 1.96
CA GLY A 835 -6.88 -11.08 0.79
C GLY A 835 -5.49 -11.59 1.16
N GLN A 836 -4.46 -10.92 0.64
CA GLN A 836 -3.07 -11.36 0.79
C GLN A 836 -2.42 -11.04 2.15
N VAL A 837 -3.13 -10.39 3.08
CA VAL A 837 -2.67 -10.11 4.45
C VAL A 837 -3.78 -10.46 5.45
N ARG A 838 -3.44 -10.54 6.75
CA ARG A 838 -4.40 -10.88 7.81
C ARG A 838 -4.35 -9.88 8.96
N SER A 839 -5.34 -8.98 9.05
CA SER A 839 -5.38 -7.91 10.06
C SER A 839 -5.79 -8.39 11.46
N ASP A 840 -6.57 -9.47 11.60
CA ASP A 840 -7.06 -9.92 12.91
C ASP A 840 -5.93 -10.49 13.80
N ASN A 841 -4.86 -11.04 13.23
CA ASN A 841 -3.63 -11.43 13.96
C ASN A 841 -2.46 -10.45 13.74
N GLY A 842 -2.54 -9.52 12.77
CA GLY A 842 -1.51 -8.53 12.43
C GLY A 842 -0.43 -9.04 11.50
N GLN A 843 -0.71 -10.07 10.74
CA GLN A 843 0.22 -10.63 9.77
C GLN A 843 0.22 -9.81 8.49
N ALA A 844 1.32 -9.09 8.28
CA ALA A 844 1.55 -8.21 7.12
C ALA A 844 2.30 -8.92 5.98
N ASP A 845 2.76 -10.14 6.20
CA ASP A 845 3.44 -10.95 5.18
C ASP A 845 2.47 -11.29 4.06
N VAL A 846 2.75 -10.79 2.84
CA VAL A 846 1.85 -10.88 1.71
C VAL A 846 1.90 -12.27 1.08
N ALA A 847 0.74 -12.92 0.91
CA ALA A 847 0.56 -14.25 0.33
C ALA A 847 1.28 -15.40 1.09
N VAL A 848 1.52 -15.21 2.38
CA VAL A 848 2.03 -16.22 3.32
C VAL A 848 1.32 -16.07 4.66
N THR A 849 -0.01 -16.13 4.65
CA THR A 849 -0.82 -15.96 5.85
C THR A 849 -1.15 -17.30 6.48
N SER A 850 -1.22 -17.37 7.81
CA SER A 850 -1.66 -18.60 8.50
C SER A 850 -3.10 -19.04 8.17
N THR A 851 -3.82 -18.30 7.32
CA THR A 851 -5.22 -18.58 7.00
C THR A 851 -5.38 -19.89 6.21
N TRP A 852 -4.43 -20.19 5.31
CA TRP A 852 -4.51 -21.28 4.34
C TRP A 852 -3.47 -22.38 4.57
N ASP A 853 -2.71 -22.31 5.67
CA ASP A 853 -1.71 -23.34 5.98
C ASP A 853 -2.32 -24.72 6.22
N TYR A 854 -3.49 -24.75 6.88
CA TYR A 854 -4.24 -25.98 7.19
C TYR A 854 -5.75 -25.76 7.07
N PRO A 855 -6.53 -26.75 6.57
CA PRO A 855 -8.00 -26.61 6.45
C PRO A 855 -8.72 -26.28 7.76
N GLU A 856 -8.23 -26.79 8.88
CA GLU A 856 -8.80 -26.58 10.21
C GLU A 856 -8.75 -25.09 10.64
N LEU A 857 -7.81 -24.31 10.11
CA LEU A 857 -7.70 -22.88 10.38
C LEU A 857 -8.80 -22.06 9.70
N MET A 858 -9.46 -22.65 8.69
CA MET A 858 -10.58 -22.04 7.98
C MET A 858 -11.93 -22.25 8.67
N GLU A 859 -12.01 -23.12 9.67
CA GLU A 859 -13.25 -23.35 10.43
C GLU A 859 -13.65 -22.07 11.17
N GLY A 860 -14.84 -21.55 10.90
CA GLY A 860 -15.29 -20.26 11.43
C GLY A 860 -14.67 -19.02 10.80
N ALA A 861 -13.82 -19.14 9.78
CA ALA A 861 -13.17 -17.99 9.12
C ALA A 861 -14.16 -17.09 8.35
N TYR A 862 -15.34 -17.58 7.98
CA TYR A 862 -16.34 -16.78 7.27
C TYR A 862 -17.10 -15.83 8.21
N GLY A 863 -16.99 -14.53 7.96
CA GLY A 863 -17.68 -13.51 8.77
C GLY A 863 -17.45 -12.09 8.28
N TYR A 864 -17.68 -11.11 9.14
CA TYR A 864 -17.30 -9.73 8.85
C TYR A 864 -15.79 -9.57 8.94
N LEU A 865 -15.21 -8.99 7.88
CA LEU A 865 -13.76 -8.83 7.77
C LEU A 865 -13.23 -7.61 8.56
N PRO A 866 -11.96 -7.57 8.98
CA PRO A 866 -11.39 -6.50 9.81
C PRO A 866 -11.52 -5.10 9.20
N ASN A 867 -11.46 -4.96 7.87
CA ASN A 867 -11.63 -3.68 7.16
C ASN A 867 -13.10 -3.22 7.03
N HIS A 868 -14.06 -3.96 7.60
CA HIS A 868 -15.46 -3.58 7.55
C HIS A 868 -15.74 -2.34 8.40
N ARG A 869 -16.40 -1.32 7.80
CA ARG A 869 -17.00 -0.17 8.46
C ARG A 869 -18.40 0.00 7.88
N LYS A 870 -19.42 -0.35 8.68
CA LYS A 870 -20.80 -0.32 8.19
C LYS A 870 -21.24 1.08 7.77
N HIS A 871 -20.86 2.09 8.52
CA HIS A 871 -21.23 3.49 8.28
C HIS A 871 -19.96 4.35 8.28
N VAL A 872 -19.77 5.15 7.24
CA VAL A 872 -18.69 6.13 7.13
C VAL A 872 -19.27 7.43 6.58
N LEU A 873 -19.17 8.51 7.35
CA LEU A 873 -19.47 9.87 6.91
C LEU A 873 -18.16 10.67 6.85
N LYS A 874 -17.89 11.25 5.69
CA LYS A 874 -16.78 12.17 5.46
C LYS A 874 -17.35 13.50 4.99
N ALA A 875 -16.94 14.60 5.63
CA ALA A 875 -17.32 15.94 5.20
C ALA A 875 -16.10 16.85 5.29
N TYR A 876 -15.75 17.52 4.21
CA TYR A 876 -14.61 18.42 4.16
C TYR A 876 -14.87 19.59 3.22
N GLY A 877 -14.19 20.69 3.49
CA GLY A 877 -14.30 21.88 2.68
C GLY A 877 -13.62 23.09 3.30
N PHE A 878 -13.71 24.20 2.60
CA PHE A 878 -13.20 25.49 3.05
C PHE A 878 -14.07 26.64 2.56
N TYR A 879 -13.99 27.77 3.27
CA TYR A 879 -14.72 28.99 2.97
C TYR A 879 -13.79 30.21 3.14
N GLU A 880 -13.59 30.95 2.05
CA GLU A 880 -12.89 32.24 2.04
C GLU A 880 -13.86 33.34 2.46
N LEU A 881 -13.92 33.64 3.77
CA LEU A 881 -14.82 34.67 4.32
C LEU A 881 -14.52 36.03 3.73
N THR A 882 -13.22 36.35 3.58
CA THR A 882 -12.70 37.55 2.91
C THR A 882 -11.49 37.12 2.07
N LYS A 883 -10.92 38.10 1.31
CA LYS A 883 -9.62 37.85 0.63
C LYS A 883 -8.46 37.57 1.60
N GLU A 884 -8.66 37.89 2.90
CA GLU A 884 -7.62 37.75 3.93
C GLU A 884 -7.87 36.55 4.85
N VAL A 885 -9.11 36.16 5.09
CA VAL A 885 -9.47 35.14 6.08
C VAL A 885 -10.22 33.99 5.43
N ALA A 886 -9.73 32.80 5.65
CA ALA A 886 -10.38 31.56 5.24
C ALA A 886 -10.46 30.57 6.39
N PHE A 887 -11.50 29.72 6.37
CA PHE A 887 -11.71 28.61 7.29
C PHE A 887 -11.76 27.30 6.53
N GLY A 888 -11.19 26.26 7.10
CA GLY A 888 -11.28 24.88 6.57
C GLY A 888 -11.74 23.91 7.63
N GLY A 889 -12.35 22.81 7.18
CA GLY A 889 -12.82 21.75 8.05
C GLY A 889 -12.72 20.37 7.40
N ASN A 890 -12.52 19.35 8.22
CA ASN A 890 -12.50 17.94 7.84
C ASN A 890 -13.11 17.10 8.95
N LEU A 891 -14.25 16.45 8.67
CA LEU A 891 -15.00 15.61 9.59
C LEU A 891 -15.00 14.17 9.12
N LEU A 892 -14.66 13.24 10.02
CA LEU A 892 -14.81 11.80 9.85
C LEU A 892 -15.68 11.24 10.99
N ILE A 893 -16.76 10.55 10.62
CA ILE A 893 -17.54 9.72 11.54
C ILE A 893 -17.62 8.32 10.94
N ALA A 894 -17.08 7.31 11.65
CA ALA A 894 -17.06 5.94 11.17
C ALA A 894 -17.45 4.95 12.26
N SER A 895 -18.24 3.94 11.90
CA SER A 895 -18.52 2.83 12.79
C SER A 895 -17.22 2.05 13.09
N GLY A 896 -17.12 1.50 14.30
CA GLY A 896 -16.00 0.63 14.66
C GLY A 896 -15.98 -0.65 13.83
N ARG A 897 -14.77 -1.21 13.62
CA ARG A 897 -14.60 -2.50 12.96
C ARG A 897 -15.12 -3.66 13.82
N PRO A 898 -15.50 -4.79 13.20
CA PRO A 898 -15.81 -6.00 13.94
C PRO A 898 -14.54 -6.55 14.61
N ARG A 899 -14.75 -7.31 15.70
CA ARG A 899 -13.70 -8.01 16.44
C ARG A 899 -13.88 -9.50 16.31
N SER A 900 -12.76 -10.20 16.18
CA SER A 900 -12.67 -11.67 16.19
C SER A 900 -12.16 -12.17 17.55
N CYS A 901 -12.20 -13.48 17.71
CA CYS A 901 -11.59 -14.19 18.83
C CYS A 901 -10.80 -15.37 18.25
N ILE A 902 -9.47 -15.30 18.39
CA ILE A 902 -8.55 -16.27 17.78
C ILE A 902 -7.89 -17.03 18.92
N GLY A 903 -8.07 -18.33 18.94
CA GLY A 903 -7.55 -19.20 19.99
C GLY A 903 -7.20 -20.59 19.51
N SER A 904 -7.19 -21.52 20.44
CA SER A 904 -6.83 -22.91 20.18
C SER A 904 -8.09 -23.76 20.04
N ALA A 905 -8.15 -24.62 19.03
CA ALA A 905 -9.22 -25.62 18.90
C ALA A 905 -9.35 -26.45 20.20
N ALA A 906 -10.57 -26.83 20.57
CA ALA A 906 -10.84 -27.55 21.81
C ALA A 906 -10.07 -28.88 21.86
N ASN A 907 -10.04 -29.61 20.74
CA ASN A 907 -9.25 -30.81 20.60
C ASN A 907 -7.87 -30.49 19.98
N PRO A 908 -6.74 -30.91 20.63
CA PRO A 908 -5.40 -30.70 20.09
C PRO A 908 -5.18 -31.26 18.66
N GLY A 909 -5.83 -32.35 18.29
CA GLY A 909 -5.73 -32.94 16.97
C GLY A 909 -6.34 -32.13 15.84
N ASP A 910 -7.22 -31.17 16.15
CA ASP A 910 -7.90 -30.32 15.16
C ASP A 910 -7.09 -29.11 14.73
N SER A 911 -5.88 -28.91 15.24
CA SER A 911 -4.97 -27.82 14.85
C SER A 911 -3.52 -28.23 15.16
N PRO A 912 -2.93 -29.11 14.37
CA PRO A 912 -1.69 -29.80 14.73
C PRO A 912 -0.49 -28.87 14.92
N ASN A 913 -0.35 -27.76 14.17
CA ASN A 913 0.86 -26.93 14.18
C ASN A 913 0.66 -25.48 14.67
N TYR A 914 -0.59 -24.99 14.72
CA TYR A 914 -0.91 -23.61 15.08
C TYR A 914 -1.89 -23.58 16.26
N GLY A 915 -1.40 -23.84 17.47
CA GLY A 915 -2.22 -24.01 18.67
C GLY A 915 -3.12 -22.84 19.06
N ASN A 916 -3.01 -21.66 18.41
CA ASN A 916 -3.74 -20.43 18.77
C ASN A 916 -4.12 -19.57 17.56
N GLN A 917 -4.33 -20.16 16.39
CA GLN A 917 -4.67 -19.43 15.15
C GLN A 917 -6.09 -19.73 14.62
N THR A 918 -6.86 -20.58 15.33
CA THR A 918 -8.23 -20.98 14.97
C THR A 918 -9.28 -19.99 15.52
N PHE A 919 -10.50 -20.06 14.99
CA PHE A 919 -11.64 -19.28 15.52
C PHE A 919 -12.35 -20.01 16.68
N TRP A 920 -11.60 -20.70 17.52
CA TRP A 920 -12.08 -21.37 18.73
C TRP A 920 -11.63 -20.61 19.96
N CYS A 921 -12.56 -20.23 20.85
CA CYS A 921 -12.23 -19.45 22.04
C CYS A 921 -13.34 -19.44 23.09
N GLY A 922 -13.18 -18.61 24.15
CA GLY A 922 -14.18 -18.31 25.18
C GLY A 922 -14.17 -19.23 26.40
N GLY A 923 -13.50 -20.40 26.32
CA GLY A 923 -13.35 -21.32 27.45
C GLY A 923 -12.36 -20.85 28.52
N ALA A 924 -12.52 -21.30 29.75
CA ALA A 924 -11.51 -21.10 30.79
C ALA A 924 -10.26 -21.95 30.57
N THR A 925 -10.41 -23.05 29.86
CA THR A 925 -9.33 -23.93 29.38
C THR A 925 -9.51 -24.17 27.87
N ARG A 926 -8.48 -24.64 27.20
CA ARG A 926 -8.53 -25.00 25.78
C ARG A 926 -9.70 -25.93 25.45
N ALA A 927 -9.90 -26.98 26.21
CA ALA A 927 -10.97 -27.98 26.01
C ALA A 927 -12.40 -27.41 26.08
N GLN A 928 -12.57 -26.22 26.67
CA GLN A 928 -13.85 -25.53 26.79
C GLN A 928 -14.05 -24.44 25.71
N ASN A 929 -13.08 -24.24 24.83
CA ASN A 929 -13.25 -23.32 23.71
C ASN A 929 -14.38 -23.78 22.80
N VAL A 930 -15.12 -22.83 22.25
CA VAL A 930 -16.21 -23.04 21.30
C VAL A 930 -15.91 -22.31 20.00
N LEU A 931 -16.45 -22.83 18.90
CA LEU A 931 -16.34 -22.16 17.62
C LEU A 931 -17.01 -20.80 17.65
N THR A 932 -16.23 -19.74 17.43
CA THR A 932 -16.65 -18.35 17.47
C THR A 932 -16.32 -17.69 16.12
N PRO A 933 -17.26 -17.67 15.17
CA PRO A 933 -16.97 -17.22 13.81
C PRO A 933 -16.39 -15.80 13.75
N ARG A 934 -15.58 -15.54 12.71
CA ARG A 934 -14.91 -14.25 12.48
C ARG A 934 -15.88 -13.07 12.59
N GLY A 935 -15.46 -12.01 13.30
CA GLY A 935 -16.19 -10.75 13.39
C GLY A 935 -17.47 -10.80 14.22
N THR A 936 -17.68 -11.82 15.09
CA THR A 936 -18.91 -11.99 15.90
C THR A 936 -18.78 -11.51 17.34
N VAL A 937 -17.60 -11.10 17.80
CA VAL A 937 -17.34 -10.69 19.19
C VAL A 937 -17.71 -9.20 19.43
N GLY A 938 -18.54 -8.62 18.58
CA GLY A 938 -18.94 -7.22 18.67
C GLY A 938 -18.03 -6.29 17.87
N ASN A 939 -18.30 -4.99 17.96
CA ASN A 939 -17.57 -3.97 17.22
C ASN A 939 -16.75 -3.08 18.15
N LEU A 940 -15.67 -2.49 17.64
CA LEU A 940 -14.96 -1.40 18.29
C LEU A 940 -15.84 -0.13 18.37
N PRO A 941 -15.50 0.84 19.21
CA PRO A 941 -16.23 2.09 19.32
C PRO A 941 -16.21 2.90 18.00
N TRP A 942 -17.23 3.76 17.83
CA TRP A 942 -17.29 4.70 16.71
C TRP A 942 -16.17 5.74 16.80
N THR A 943 -15.53 6.02 15.68
CA THR A 943 -14.57 7.12 15.50
C THR A 943 -15.32 8.39 15.11
N HIS A 944 -15.04 9.48 15.82
CA HIS A 944 -15.51 10.83 15.50
C HIS A 944 -14.29 11.75 15.56
N ARG A 945 -13.92 12.32 14.43
CA ARG A 945 -12.79 13.24 14.31
C ARG A 945 -13.23 14.49 13.55
N LEU A 946 -12.99 15.63 14.13
CA LEU A 946 -13.16 16.93 13.49
C LEU A 946 -11.83 17.68 13.56
N ASP A 947 -11.34 18.07 12.39
CA ASP A 947 -10.16 18.92 12.23
C ASP A 947 -10.63 20.26 11.66
N LEU A 948 -10.12 21.37 12.18
CA LEU A 948 -10.45 22.74 11.75
C LEU A 948 -9.20 23.54 11.50
N ASN A 949 -9.28 24.50 10.59
CA ASN A 949 -8.22 25.52 10.45
C ASN A 949 -8.79 26.92 10.22
N VAL A 950 -7.93 27.90 10.47
CA VAL A 950 -8.10 29.29 10.06
C VAL A 950 -6.81 29.73 9.37
N ALA A 951 -6.95 30.35 8.20
CA ALA A 951 -5.85 30.93 7.43
C ALA A 951 -6.02 32.45 7.35
N TYR A 952 -4.94 33.19 7.56
CA TYR A 952 -4.89 34.65 7.47
C TYR A 952 -3.82 35.11 6.46
N LYS A 953 -4.23 35.89 5.46
CA LYS A 953 -3.37 36.46 4.41
C LYS A 953 -3.28 37.97 4.60
N PRO A 954 -2.25 38.47 5.28
CA PRO A 954 -2.12 39.89 5.57
C PRO A 954 -1.90 40.69 4.28
N ARG A 955 -2.64 41.80 4.08
CA ARG A 955 -2.50 42.67 2.89
C ARG A 955 -1.16 43.36 2.80
N PHE A 956 -0.50 43.62 3.94
CA PHE A 956 0.77 44.35 4.01
C PHE A 956 1.99 43.53 3.57
N VAL A 957 1.86 42.20 3.46
CA VAL A 957 2.86 41.28 2.88
C VAL A 957 2.19 40.36 1.87
N GLN A 958 2.33 40.70 0.59
CA GLN A 958 1.78 39.90 -0.50
C GLN A 958 2.44 38.51 -0.51
N GLY A 959 1.62 37.45 -0.62
CA GLY A 959 2.08 36.06 -0.67
C GLY A 959 2.24 35.38 0.68
N LEU A 960 2.19 36.12 1.80
CA LEU A 960 2.26 35.52 3.13
C LEU A 960 0.88 34.98 3.54
N GLU A 961 0.88 33.72 4.05
CA GLU A 961 -0.26 33.12 4.73
C GLU A 961 0.20 32.56 6.08
N VAL A 962 -0.52 32.92 7.14
CA VAL A 962 -0.37 32.35 8.48
C VAL A 962 -1.59 31.46 8.72
N ARG A 963 -1.36 30.18 9.08
CA ARG A 963 -2.43 29.22 9.30
C ARG A 963 -2.29 28.57 10.67
N LEU A 964 -3.43 28.39 11.33
CA LEU A 964 -3.56 27.60 12.54
C LEU A 964 -4.49 26.42 12.26
N ASP A 965 -4.00 25.20 12.40
CA ASP A 965 -4.78 23.97 12.34
C ASP A 965 -4.97 23.41 13.76
N VAL A 966 -6.16 22.88 14.04
CA VAL A 966 -6.47 22.10 15.25
C VAL A 966 -7.02 20.76 14.82
N PHE A 967 -6.26 19.70 15.09
CA PHE A 967 -6.63 18.33 14.79
C PHE A 967 -7.35 17.70 15.96
N ASN A 968 -8.35 16.87 15.68
CA ASN A 968 -9.18 16.18 16.67
C ASN A 968 -9.71 17.13 17.76
N VAL A 969 -10.46 18.16 17.34
CA VAL A 969 -10.99 19.23 18.19
C VAL A 969 -11.65 18.71 19.45
N PHE A 970 -12.38 17.59 19.37
CA PHE A 970 -13.08 16.96 20.50
C PHE A 970 -12.16 16.17 21.44
N ASN A 971 -10.87 16.01 21.13
CA ASN A 971 -9.91 15.18 21.85
C ASN A 971 -10.41 13.74 22.11
N ARG A 972 -11.14 13.17 21.15
CA ARG A 972 -11.66 11.82 21.29
C ARG A 972 -10.63 10.79 20.86
N GLN A 973 -10.11 10.03 21.82
CA GLN A 973 -9.11 8.99 21.59
C GLN A 973 -9.81 7.62 21.58
N THR A 974 -10.17 7.18 20.39
CA THR A 974 -10.96 5.95 20.16
C THR A 974 -10.02 4.78 19.89
N VAL A 975 -10.32 3.62 20.46
CA VAL A 975 -9.61 2.35 20.18
C VAL A 975 -9.83 1.96 18.71
N GLN A 976 -8.72 1.76 17.98
CA GLN A 976 -8.71 1.38 16.57
C GLN A 976 -8.47 -0.12 16.39
N ASN A 977 -7.60 -0.70 17.21
CA ASN A 977 -7.24 -2.10 17.17
C ASN A 977 -7.09 -2.66 18.58
N VAL A 978 -7.39 -3.96 18.72
CA VAL A 978 -7.21 -4.74 19.95
C VAL A 978 -6.49 -6.05 19.63
N THR A 979 -5.91 -6.67 20.66
CA THR A 979 -5.39 -8.04 20.55
C THR A 979 -6.56 -9.01 20.47
N GLU A 980 -6.67 -9.76 19.39
CA GLU A 980 -7.74 -10.75 19.15
C GLU A 980 -7.33 -12.18 19.54
N ALA A 981 -6.04 -12.42 19.83
CA ALA A 981 -5.53 -13.69 20.32
C ALA A 981 -6.04 -13.98 21.75
N TYR A 982 -6.85 -15.05 21.86
CA TYR A 982 -7.48 -15.47 23.10
C TYR A 982 -6.58 -16.35 23.98
N ASN A 983 -5.86 -17.31 23.38
CA ASN A 983 -4.94 -18.18 24.09
C ASN A 983 -3.48 -17.75 23.96
N ASN A 984 -2.71 -18.03 25.00
CA ASN A 984 -1.25 -18.05 25.00
C ASN A 984 -0.82 -19.45 25.47
N GLY A 985 -0.50 -20.30 24.50
CA GLY A 985 -0.39 -21.73 24.77
C GLY A 985 -1.73 -22.32 25.24
N THR A 986 -1.77 -22.96 26.39
CA THR A 986 -2.98 -23.55 26.96
C THR A 986 -3.80 -22.59 27.84
N ALA A 987 -3.22 -21.47 28.23
CA ALA A 987 -3.84 -20.47 29.11
C ALA A 987 -4.55 -19.36 28.31
N VAL A 988 -5.51 -18.69 28.97
CA VAL A 988 -6.14 -17.50 28.39
C VAL A 988 -5.14 -16.33 28.44
N SER A 989 -4.94 -15.66 27.30
CA SER A 989 -4.02 -14.53 27.20
C SER A 989 -4.50 -13.34 28.01
N SER A 990 -3.63 -12.77 28.84
CA SER A 990 -3.89 -11.51 29.52
C SER A 990 -4.02 -10.32 28.54
N LEU A 991 -3.60 -10.49 27.31
CA LEU A 991 -3.67 -9.45 26.26
C LEU A 991 -4.98 -9.45 25.49
N TYR A 992 -5.82 -10.49 25.62
CA TYR A 992 -7.06 -10.57 24.86
C TYR A 992 -7.93 -9.34 25.06
N GLN A 993 -8.41 -8.75 23.95
CA GLN A 993 -9.19 -7.50 23.90
C GLN A 993 -8.45 -6.24 24.40
N THR A 994 -7.18 -6.34 24.78
CA THR A 994 -6.39 -5.18 25.20
C THR A 994 -6.13 -4.28 23.98
N PRO A 995 -6.33 -2.95 24.09
CA PRO A 995 -6.07 -2.03 23.00
C PRO A 995 -4.61 -2.10 22.51
N LEU A 996 -4.42 -2.10 21.19
CA LEU A 996 -3.12 -1.98 20.52
C LEU A 996 -2.86 -0.54 20.08
N SER A 997 -3.89 0.13 19.56
CA SER A 997 -3.79 1.51 19.09
C SER A 997 -5.06 2.30 19.39
N LEU A 998 -4.88 3.61 19.55
CA LEU A 998 -5.94 4.60 19.71
C LEU A 998 -5.72 5.73 18.69
N THR A 999 -6.79 6.41 18.29
CA THR A 999 -6.68 7.64 17.51
C THR A 999 -5.82 8.68 18.25
N ALA A 1000 -5.13 9.53 17.48
CA ALA A 1000 -4.27 10.57 18.03
C ALA A 1000 -5.05 11.55 18.92
N PRO A 1001 -4.47 12.05 20.03
CA PRO A 1001 -5.07 13.11 20.83
C PRO A 1001 -5.16 14.42 20.04
N ARG A 1002 -5.92 15.39 20.54
CA ARG A 1002 -5.97 16.75 19.97
C ARG A 1002 -4.58 17.35 19.92
N SER A 1003 -4.26 17.97 18.78
CA SER A 1003 -3.00 18.71 18.59
C SER A 1003 -3.23 19.95 17.76
N GLY A 1004 -2.32 20.92 17.87
CA GLY A 1004 -2.32 22.15 17.09
C GLY A 1004 -1.08 22.26 16.22
N ARG A 1005 -1.22 22.91 15.07
CA ARG A 1005 -0.14 23.21 14.14
C ARG A 1005 -0.23 24.67 13.71
N VAL A 1006 0.87 25.39 13.77
CA VAL A 1006 1.01 26.69 13.13
C VAL A 1006 1.85 26.53 11.86
N SER A 1007 1.44 27.22 10.79
CA SER A 1007 2.15 27.22 9.50
C SER A 1007 2.35 28.64 9.01
N LEU A 1008 3.55 28.93 8.56
CA LEU A 1008 3.88 30.12 7.79
C LEU A 1008 4.16 29.69 6.36
N MET A 1009 3.42 30.23 5.42
CA MET A 1009 3.57 29.95 4.00
C MET A 1009 3.79 31.26 3.26
N TYR A 1010 4.78 31.28 2.40
CA TYR A 1010 5.06 32.40 1.51
C TYR A 1010 5.09 31.90 0.08
N ASP A 1011 4.27 32.49 -0.76
CA ASP A 1011 4.13 32.15 -2.18
C ASP A 1011 4.11 33.45 -2.98
N ARG A 1012 5.02 33.58 -3.92
CA ARG A 1012 5.12 34.77 -4.75
C ARG A 1012 5.40 34.46 -6.21
N LYS A 1013 4.69 35.14 -7.09
CA LYS A 1013 4.95 35.21 -8.53
C LYS A 1013 5.63 36.52 -8.84
N PHE A 1014 6.62 36.51 -9.75
CA PHE A 1014 7.49 37.65 -10.10
C PHE A 1014 7.31 38.03 -11.56
#